data_d6ca64d1695751472bb732a1d216fa83
#
_entry.id   d6ca64d1695751472bb732a1d216fa83
#
_cell.length_a   1.000
_cell.length_b   1.000
_cell.length_c   1.000
_cell.angle_alpha   90.00
_cell.angle_beta   90.00
_cell.angle_gamma   90.00
#
_symmetry.space_group_name_H-M   'P 1'
#
loop_
_entity.id
_entity.type
_entity.pdbx_description
1 polymer ?
#
loop_
_entity_poly.entity_id
_entity_poly.type
_entity_poly.pdbx_seq_one_letter_code
_entity_poly.pdbx_strand_id
1 'polypeptide(L)'
;MNSIEERIAKELEIRLGQVQSVIELLDDGNTVPFISRYRKEVTGGLSDEVLRKLSERLTYLRNLEERKAAVTRIIQEQEKFTEEIGKALEKATTLTEVEDIYRPYKAKKRTKATMAVEKGLKPLAELILEGKFNGDLNEEATKYISEEKGVTSSEEAISGALDIVAESISDEAKYRKYIRDFVMREGNIESKGESKESTPYEMYYEYSEAVNKIPPHRILAINRGEKEKVLSVKITVNEDKIIQYLENQVLKKNSILDEKLKLAIKDSLKRLIYPSIEREIRSELTDIGEEGAINIFKENLKALLLQAPIKGKVVMGYDPGFRTGCKIAILDATGKFLENTAVYPTVPKRDIEGTKKTLKALIAKHNVDVISLGNGTASRESEEVIAEMITEIKNETGRELAYVIVSEAGASVYSASELATKEYPDLDVTVRGAISIGRRLQDPLAELVKIDPKAIGVGQYQHDVAPKKLEESLAGVVEDSVNTVGVDLNIATPSLLTHISGINAAIAKNIVDYREEVGHFTSRKELLKVKRLGQKAYEQCAGFLRVDDSKDPLDNTSVHPESYSVAKKLIELLGYKKQDLKDNKLGDIDERAESQGLKNLSETLEVGELTLKDIIKELKKPGRDPREEMPKPILKTGIVELKDLMPGMVLTGTVRNVSDFGAFVDIGVHQDGLVHKSQMANRFVKHPLDIVKVGDIVKVAIIEVDEKRKRISLTMKDINESAEV
;
A
#
# COMPACT_ATOMS: atom_id res chain seq x y z
N MET A 1 -4.86 30.69 14.31
CA MET A 1 -4.67 29.58 13.34
C MET A 1 -3.54 28.71 13.78
N ASN A 2 -3.72 27.41 13.86
CA ASN A 2 -2.58 26.54 13.98
C ASN A 2 -1.90 26.49 12.61
N SER A 3 -0.59 26.69 12.55
CA SER A 3 0.17 26.56 11.31
C SER A 3 0.06 25.13 10.75
N ILE A 4 0.44 24.91 9.47
CA ILE A 4 0.48 23.56 8.88
C ILE A 4 1.32 22.64 9.77
N GLU A 5 2.44 23.15 10.26
CA GLU A 5 3.39 22.43 11.12
C GLU A 5 2.76 22.03 12.46
N GLU A 6 2.07 22.95 13.13
CA GLU A 6 1.36 22.66 14.40
C GLU A 6 0.28 21.61 14.21
N ARG A 7 -0.40 21.65 13.08
CA ARG A 7 -1.46 20.69 12.75
C ARG A 7 -0.89 19.31 12.51
N ILE A 8 0.17 19.18 11.71
CA ILE A 8 0.86 17.91 11.48
C ILE A 8 1.43 17.37 12.79
N ALA A 9 2.07 18.21 13.61
CA ALA A 9 2.63 17.81 14.88
C ALA A 9 1.58 17.18 15.81
N LYS A 10 0.38 17.78 15.86
CA LYS A 10 -0.74 17.25 16.64
C LYS A 10 -1.32 15.96 16.08
N GLU A 11 -1.50 15.88 14.76
CA GLU A 11 -2.11 14.72 14.09
C GLU A 11 -1.21 13.47 14.15
N LEU A 12 0.12 13.65 14.06
CA LEU A 12 1.10 12.57 14.10
C LEU A 12 1.71 12.33 15.49
N GLU A 13 1.29 13.10 16.49
CA GLU A 13 1.78 13.02 17.88
C GLU A 13 3.31 13.19 18.00
N ILE A 14 3.90 14.07 17.18
CA ILE A 14 5.32 14.39 17.17
C ILE A 14 5.58 15.85 17.54
N ARG A 15 6.83 16.18 17.91
CA ARG A 15 7.19 17.54 18.33
C ARG A 15 7.20 18.50 17.14
N LEU A 16 6.77 19.74 17.35
CA LEU A 16 6.71 20.79 16.34
C LEU A 16 8.09 21.00 15.65
N GLY A 17 9.18 21.04 16.43
CA GLY A 17 10.52 21.19 15.87
C GLY A 17 10.92 20.03 14.94
N GLN A 18 10.46 18.80 15.20
CA GLN A 18 10.69 17.67 14.28
C GLN A 18 9.97 17.87 12.95
N VAL A 19 8.72 18.36 13.00
CA VAL A 19 7.95 18.65 11.78
C VAL A 19 8.63 19.74 10.95
N GLN A 20 9.04 20.84 11.58
CA GLN A 20 9.74 21.95 10.90
C GLN A 20 11.01 21.46 10.21
N SER A 21 11.87 20.74 10.94
CA SER A 21 13.10 20.17 10.37
C SER A 21 12.85 19.23 9.20
N VAL A 22 11.80 18.38 9.28
CA VAL A 22 11.46 17.48 8.18
C VAL A 22 10.96 18.24 6.97
N ILE A 23 10.13 19.27 7.16
CA ILE A 23 9.63 20.11 6.06
C ILE A 23 10.79 20.81 5.36
N GLU A 24 11.73 21.40 6.10
CA GLU A 24 12.94 22.03 5.54
C GLU A 24 13.73 21.03 4.69
N LEU A 25 13.98 19.82 5.22
CA LEU A 25 14.70 18.78 4.49
C LEU A 25 13.98 18.34 3.21
N LEU A 26 12.65 18.18 3.26
CA LEU A 26 11.84 17.81 2.08
C LEU A 26 11.83 18.93 1.03
N ASP A 27 11.71 20.19 1.45
CA ASP A 27 11.72 21.36 0.57
C ASP A 27 13.10 21.57 -0.07
N ASP A 28 14.17 21.18 0.62
CA ASP A 28 15.52 21.09 0.06
C ASP A 28 15.68 19.92 -0.91
N GLY A 29 14.64 19.10 -1.11
CA GLY A 29 14.61 17.99 -2.06
C GLY A 29 15.38 16.76 -1.58
N ASN A 30 15.49 16.55 -0.26
CA ASN A 30 15.97 15.30 0.30
C ASN A 30 14.87 14.23 0.22
N THR A 31 15.25 12.99 -0.06
CA THR A 31 14.32 11.86 -0.13
C THR A 31 14.00 11.32 1.26
N VAL A 32 12.84 10.68 1.41
CA VAL A 32 12.44 10.07 2.69
C VAL A 32 13.45 9.01 3.18
N PRO A 33 13.97 8.07 2.35
CA PRO A 33 14.98 7.13 2.81
C PRO A 33 16.27 7.79 3.30
N PHE A 34 16.73 8.85 2.65
CA PHE A 34 17.90 9.60 3.07
C PHE A 34 17.68 10.29 4.42
N ILE A 35 16.54 10.96 4.58
CA ILE A 35 16.17 11.63 5.84
C ILE A 35 16.10 10.62 6.99
N SER A 36 15.39 9.50 6.80
CA SER A 36 15.21 8.47 7.82
C SER A 36 16.53 7.83 8.27
N ARG A 37 17.48 7.69 7.35
CA ARG A 37 18.74 6.99 7.62
C ARG A 37 19.85 7.93 8.09
N TYR A 38 20.01 9.09 7.45
CA TYR A 38 21.19 9.95 7.62
C TYR A 38 20.92 11.33 8.23
N ARG A 39 19.67 11.64 8.57
CA ARG A 39 19.28 12.90 9.23
C ARG A 39 18.51 12.67 10.54
N LYS A 40 18.78 11.55 11.21
CA LYS A 40 18.09 11.13 12.45
C LYS A 40 18.23 12.14 13.59
N GLU A 41 19.40 12.76 13.74
CA GLU A 41 19.64 13.75 14.80
C GLU A 41 18.72 14.97 14.64
N VAL A 42 18.57 15.45 13.42
CA VAL A 42 17.76 16.62 13.10
C VAL A 42 16.26 16.31 13.24
N THR A 43 15.84 15.09 12.84
CA THR A 43 14.44 14.65 12.91
C THR A 43 14.06 14.00 14.23
N GLY A 44 15.03 13.75 15.12
CA GLY A 44 14.82 13.03 16.38
C GLY A 44 14.47 11.55 16.18
N GLY A 45 14.98 10.93 15.12
CA GLY A 45 14.86 9.49 14.86
C GLY A 45 13.49 9.05 14.33
N LEU A 46 12.77 9.90 13.60
CA LEU A 46 11.51 9.52 12.95
C LEU A 46 11.72 8.39 11.93
N SER A 47 10.83 7.42 11.94
CA SER A 47 10.84 6.30 10.98
C SER A 47 10.42 6.75 9.57
N ASP A 48 10.80 5.99 8.56
CA ASP A 48 10.38 6.15 7.16
C ASP A 48 8.85 6.21 7.03
N GLU A 49 8.12 5.38 7.76
CA GLU A 49 6.66 5.39 7.79
C GLU A 49 6.09 6.73 8.26
N VAL A 50 6.60 7.27 9.39
CA VAL A 50 6.17 8.57 9.92
C VAL A 50 6.53 9.69 8.97
N LEU A 51 7.73 9.67 8.38
CA LEU A 51 8.18 10.65 7.40
C LEU A 51 7.32 10.64 6.13
N ARG A 52 6.91 9.47 5.63
CA ARG A 52 5.99 9.38 4.49
C ARG A 52 4.61 9.94 4.82
N LYS A 53 4.04 9.56 5.96
CA LYS A 53 2.77 10.13 6.44
C LYS A 53 2.84 11.65 6.58
N LEU A 54 3.95 12.18 7.09
CA LEU A 54 4.18 13.62 7.19
C LEU A 54 4.21 14.27 5.80
N SER A 55 4.94 13.70 4.86
CA SER A 55 5.07 14.21 3.48
C SER A 55 3.73 14.23 2.74
N GLU A 56 2.96 13.13 2.85
CA GLU A 56 1.61 13.03 2.28
C GLU A 56 0.67 14.07 2.91
N ARG A 57 0.73 14.21 4.24
CA ARG A 57 -0.12 15.16 4.96
C ARG A 57 0.26 16.61 4.67
N LEU A 58 1.54 16.90 4.55
CA LEU A 58 2.04 18.22 4.14
C LEU A 58 1.50 18.61 2.77
N THR A 59 1.59 17.70 1.82
CA THR A 59 1.06 17.90 0.47
C THR A 59 -0.45 18.17 0.49
N TYR A 60 -1.21 17.39 1.25
CA TYR A 60 -2.66 17.61 1.42
C TYR A 60 -2.97 18.98 2.01
N LEU A 61 -2.28 19.38 3.07
CA LEU A 61 -2.53 20.65 3.76
C LEU A 61 -2.12 21.86 2.89
N ARG A 62 -1.03 21.75 2.13
CA ARG A 62 -0.64 22.77 1.15
C ARG A 62 -1.71 22.94 0.07
N ASN A 63 -2.22 21.85 -0.47
CA ASN A 63 -3.32 21.86 -1.45
C ASN A 63 -4.62 22.46 -0.85
N LEU A 64 -4.90 22.17 0.43
CA LEU A 64 -6.04 22.75 1.13
C LEU A 64 -5.92 24.27 1.25
N GLU A 65 -4.78 24.79 1.66
CA GLU A 65 -4.54 26.23 1.79
C GLU A 65 -4.55 26.93 0.41
N GLU A 66 -3.98 26.32 -0.61
CA GLU A 66 -4.05 26.81 -1.99
C GLU A 66 -5.52 26.87 -2.48
N ARG A 67 -6.32 25.84 -2.17
CA ARG A 67 -7.73 25.81 -2.51
C ARG A 67 -8.53 26.90 -1.79
N LYS A 68 -8.26 27.13 -0.50
CA LYS A 68 -8.88 28.24 0.26
C LYS A 68 -8.55 29.57 -0.37
N ALA A 69 -7.28 29.81 -0.72
CA ALA A 69 -6.86 31.06 -1.38
C ALA A 69 -7.56 31.26 -2.74
N ALA A 70 -7.67 30.19 -3.54
CA ALA A 70 -8.37 30.22 -4.83
C ALA A 70 -9.86 30.56 -4.66
N VAL A 71 -10.53 29.89 -3.71
CA VAL A 71 -11.96 30.15 -3.41
C VAL A 71 -12.16 31.58 -2.91
N THR A 72 -11.30 32.07 -2.01
CA THR A 72 -11.34 33.45 -1.52
C THR A 72 -11.27 34.45 -2.68
N ARG A 73 -10.32 34.28 -3.60
CA ARG A 73 -10.18 35.14 -4.78
C ARG A 73 -11.42 35.13 -5.66
N ILE A 74 -11.99 33.96 -5.96
CA ILE A 74 -13.18 33.83 -6.81
C ILE A 74 -14.40 34.54 -6.18
N ILE A 75 -14.58 34.42 -4.86
CA ILE A 75 -15.69 35.07 -4.17
C ILE A 75 -15.48 36.59 -4.11
N GLN A 76 -14.22 37.05 -3.95
CA GLN A 76 -13.87 38.49 -4.04
C GLN A 76 -14.13 39.06 -5.42
N GLU A 77 -13.76 38.37 -6.50
CA GLU A 77 -14.05 38.77 -7.89
C GLU A 77 -15.55 38.90 -8.18
N GLN A 78 -16.39 38.17 -7.42
CA GLN A 78 -17.85 38.29 -7.48
C GLN A 78 -18.43 39.41 -6.59
N GLU A 79 -17.58 40.18 -5.88
CA GLU A 79 -17.99 41.22 -4.92
C GLU A 79 -18.88 40.70 -3.78
N LYS A 80 -18.80 39.40 -3.45
CA LYS A 80 -19.62 38.73 -2.44
C LYS A 80 -18.87 38.30 -1.19
N PHE A 81 -17.59 38.63 -1.09
CA PHE A 81 -16.76 38.24 0.04
C PHE A 81 -17.14 39.07 1.28
N THR A 82 -17.35 38.35 2.40
CA THR A 82 -17.61 38.95 3.71
C THR A 82 -16.60 38.44 4.73
N GLU A 83 -16.48 39.17 5.86
CA GLU A 83 -15.61 38.77 6.96
C GLU A 83 -16.02 37.38 7.55
N GLU A 84 -17.33 37.08 7.53
CA GLU A 84 -17.85 35.77 8.00
C GLU A 84 -17.40 34.63 7.10
N ILE A 85 -17.43 34.82 5.78
CA ILE A 85 -16.94 33.87 4.80
C ILE A 85 -15.42 33.64 5.01
N GLY A 86 -14.67 34.72 5.20
CA GLY A 86 -13.24 34.64 5.50
C GLY A 86 -12.96 33.81 6.74
N LYS A 87 -13.66 34.08 7.84
CA LYS A 87 -13.55 33.29 9.09
C LYS A 87 -13.98 31.84 8.93
N ALA A 88 -14.98 31.56 8.09
CA ALA A 88 -15.44 30.20 7.81
C ALA A 88 -14.40 29.42 6.99
N LEU A 89 -13.83 30.02 5.93
CA LEU A 89 -12.74 29.42 5.14
C LEU A 89 -11.49 29.18 6.00
N GLU A 90 -11.16 30.14 6.86
CA GLU A 90 -10.05 30.01 7.78
C GLU A 90 -10.19 28.81 8.72
N LYS A 91 -11.40 28.56 9.24
CA LYS A 91 -11.71 27.45 10.15
C LYS A 91 -11.88 26.12 9.43
N ALA A 92 -12.10 26.11 8.13
CA ALA A 92 -12.26 24.87 7.37
C ALA A 92 -11.00 24.00 7.46
N THR A 93 -11.22 22.74 7.77
CA THR A 93 -10.17 21.73 8.01
C THR A 93 -10.05 20.70 6.92
N THR A 94 -11.03 20.64 6.02
CA THR A 94 -11.07 19.69 4.90
C THR A 94 -11.45 20.39 3.60
N LEU A 95 -11.11 19.78 2.47
CA LEU A 95 -11.52 20.27 1.15
C LEU A 95 -13.07 20.29 1.02
N THR A 96 -13.74 19.32 1.61
CA THR A 96 -15.21 19.25 1.61
C THR A 96 -15.84 20.46 2.29
N GLU A 97 -15.31 20.88 3.43
CA GLU A 97 -15.78 22.10 4.12
C GLU A 97 -15.55 23.37 3.28
N VAL A 98 -14.41 23.45 2.59
CA VAL A 98 -14.12 24.56 1.65
C VAL A 98 -15.11 24.57 0.48
N GLU A 99 -15.38 23.40 -0.10
CA GLU A 99 -16.35 23.27 -1.20
C GLU A 99 -17.79 23.59 -0.76
N ASP A 100 -18.19 23.24 0.46
CA ASP A 100 -19.50 23.60 1.01
C ASP A 100 -19.64 25.13 1.16
N ILE A 101 -18.60 25.81 1.65
CA ILE A 101 -18.59 27.29 1.75
C ILE A 101 -18.62 27.93 0.36
N TYR A 102 -17.92 27.35 -0.62
CA TYR A 102 -17.87 27.86 -1.99
C TYR A 102 -19.14 27.58 -2.78
N ARG A 103 -19.95 26.58 -2.39
CA ARG A 103 -21.11 26.08 -3.12
C ARG A 103 -22.12 27.16 -3.56
N PRO A 104 -22.54 28.15 -2.74
CA PRO A 104 -23.44 29.22 -3.15
C PRO A 104 -22.88 30.13 -4.26
N TYR A 105 -21.56 30.19 -4.40
CA TYR A 105 -20.83 31.07 -5.32
C TYR A 105 -20.36 30.38 -6.60
N LYS A 106 -20.50 29.05 -6.63
CA LYS A 106 -20.09 28.24 -7.78
C LYS A 106 -21.07 28.40 -8.93
N ALA A 107 -20.56 28.60 -10.15
CA ALA A 107 -21.39 28.59 -11.35
C ALA A 107 -22.16 27.28 -11.45
N LYS A 108 -23.48 27.35 -11.38
CA LYS A 108 -24.36 26.19 -11.43
C LYS A 108 -24.81 25.91 -12.87
N LYS A 109 -24.98 24.63 -13.18
CA LYS A 109 -25.74 24.23 -14.37
C LYS A 109 -27.20 24.66 -14.18
N ARG A 110 -27.97 24.73 -15.29
CA ARG A 110 -29.38 25.11 -15.27
C ARG A 110 -30.19 24.19 -14.33
N THR A 111 -30.58 24.75 -13.16
CA THR A 111 -31.36 24.05 -12.13
C THR A 111 -32.80 24.57 -12.14
N LYS A 112 -33.73 23.89 -11.44
CA LYS A 112 -35.09 24.42 -11.26
C LYS A 112 -35.07 25.81 -10.61
N ALA A 113 -34.20 26.00 -9.62
CA ALA A 113 -34.07 27.30 -8.94
C ALA A 113 -33.52 28.39 -9.88
N THR A 114 -32.46 28.08 -10.69
CA THR A 114 -31.94 29.05 -11.65
C THR A 114 -32.98 29.43 -12.69
N MET A 115 -33.77 28.47 -13.18
CA MET A 115 -34.89 28.75 -14.07
C MET A 115 -35.96 29.63 -13.40
N ALA A 116 -36.26 29.39 -12.12
CA ALA A 116 -37.22 30.23 -11.37
C ALA A 116 -36.68 31.65 -11.13
N VAL A 117 -35.37 31.82 -10.92
CA VAL A 117 -34.70 33.13 -10.84
C VAL A 117 -34.81 33.88 -12.18
N GLU A 118 -34.58 33.21 -13.32
CA GLU A 118 -34.74 33.77 -14.66
C GLU A 118 -36.20 34.25 -14.91
N LYS A 119 -37.19 33.54 -14.35
CA LYS A 119 -38.59 33.91 -14.37
C LYS A 119 -38.92 35.10 -13.44
N GLY A 120 -37.98 35.60 -12.64
CA GLY A 120 -38.15 36.74 -11.75
C GLY A 120 -38.76 36.39 -10.39
N LEU A 121 -38.75 35.12 -9.96
CA LEU A 121 -39.39 34.65 -8.72
C LEU A 121 -38.53 34.81 -7.47
N LYS A 122 -37.31 35.34 -7.59
CA LYS A 122 -36.39 35.54 -6.46
C LYS A 122 -36.99 36.38 -5.32
N PRO A 123 -37.64 37.54 -5.55
CA PRO A 123 -38.22 38.34 -4.46
C PRO A 123 -39.33 37.60 -3.70
N LEU A 124 -40.12 36.77 -4.40
CA LEU A 124 -41.15 35.94 -3.75
C LEU A 124 -40.50 34.84 -2.87
N ALA A 125 -39.41 34.26 -3.32
CA ALA A 125 -38.64 33.29 -2.53
C ALA A 125 -38.02 33.91 -1.27
N GLU A 126 -37.47 35.13 -1.38
CA GLU A 126 -36.92 35.88 -0.24
C GLU A 126 -38.01 36.21 0.78
N LEU A 127 -39.19 36.65 0.32
CA LEU A 127 -40.36 36.91 1.18
C LEU A 127 -40.78 35.66 1.96
N ILE A 128 -40.83 34.51 1.28
CA ILE A 128 -41.14 33.20 1.93
C ILE A 128 -40.09 32.84 2.96
N LEU A 129 -38.81 32.99 2.64
CA LEU A 129 -37.70 32.63 3.50
C LEU A 129 -37.59 33.54 4.73
N GLU A 130 -37.86 34.82 4.59
CA GLU A 130 -37.90 35.76 5.70
C GLU A 130 -39.01 35.44 6.72
N GLY A 131 -40.11 34.83 6.28
CA GLY A 131 -41.21 34.38 7.14
C GLY A 131 -41.96 35.49 7.87
N LYS A 132 -41.83 36.77 7.42
CA LYS A 132 -42.44 37.96 8.07
C LYS A 132 -43.74 38.40 7.41
N PHE A 133 -44.15 37.79 6.32
CA PHE A 133 -45.34 38.13 5.56
C PHE A 133 -46.60 37.59 6.25
N ASN A 134 -47.60 38.46 6.45
CA ASN A 134 -48.87 38.13 7.12
C ASN A 134 -50.11 38.22 6.19
N GLY A 135 -49.91 38.38 4.89
CA GLY A 135 -50.96 38.41 3.88
C GLY A 135 -51.24 37.06 3.24
N ASP A 136 -52.18 37.04 2.28
CA ASP A 136 -52.43 35.86 1.46
C ASP A 136 -51.30 35.68 0.45
N LEU A 137 -50.57 34.56 0.57
CA LEU A 137 -49.46 34.24 -0.33
C LEU A 137 -49.91 34.05 -1.78
N ASN A 138 -51.14 33.57 -2.02
CA ASN A 138 -51.67 33.42 -3.38
C ASN A 138 -51.94 34.80 -4.04
N GLU A 139 -52.46 35.75 -3.27
CA GLU A 139 -52.61 37.11 -3.75
C GLU A 139 -51.27 37.77 -4.05
N GLU A 140 -50.30 37.60 -3.19
CA GLU A 140 -48.94 38.12 -3.41
C GLU A 140 -48.30 37.49 -4.65
N ALA A 141 -48.47 36.18 -4.84
CA ALA A 141 -47.91 35.44 -5.97
C ALA A 141 -48.52 35.87 -7.32
N THR A 142 -49.76 36.42 -7.35
CA THR A 142 -50.33 36.93 -8.59
C THR A 142 -49.51 38.05 -9.21
N LYS A 143 -48.76 38.82 -8.41
CA LYS A 143 -47.89 39.91 -8.90
C LYS A 143 -46.73 39.41 -9.77
N TYR A 144 -46.42 38.13 -9.69
CA TYR A 144 -45.31 37.48 -10.41
C TYR A 144 -45.78 36.69 -11.63
N ILE A 145 -47.10 36.70 -11.95
CA ILE A 145 -47.63 36.06 -13.15
C ILE A 145 -47.17 36.86 -14.38
N SER A 146 -46.55 36.16 -15.32
CA SER A 146 -46.07 36.76 -16.58
C SER A 146 -46.00 35.67 -17.65
N GLU A 147 -46.87 35.76 -18.65
CA GLU A 147 -46.86 34.84 -19.80
C GLU A 147 -45.52 34.91 -20.56
N GLU A 148 -44.94 36.12 -20.69
CA GLU A 148 -43.65 36.36 -21.33
C GLU A 148 -42.51 35.59 -20.64
N LYS A 149 -42.56 35.48 -19.31
CA LYS A 149 -41.58 34.73 -18.50
C LYS A 149 -42.01 33.30 -18.25
N GLY A 150 -43.15 32.85 -18.80
CA GLY A 150 -43.65 31.49 -18.65
C GLY A 150 -44.09 31.16 -17.22
N VAL A 151 -44.74 32.14 -16.54
CA VAL A 151 -45.40 31.93 -15.24
C VAL A 151 -46.89 32.20 -15.47
N THR A 152 -47.71 31.15 -15.49
CA THR A 152 -49.11 31.22 -15.92
C THR A 152 -50.09 31.25 -14.74
N SER A 153 -49.67 30.89 -13.53
CA SER A 153 -50.52 30.89 -12.34
C SER A 153 -49.76 31.24 -11.05
N SER A 154 -50.51 31.59 -10.00
CA SER A 154 -49.95 31.83 -8.66
C SER A 154 -49.30 30.57 -8.08
N GLU A 155 -49.85 29.37 -8.37
CA GLU A 155 -49.29 28.11 -7.95
C GLU A 155 -47.91 27.83 -8.60
N GLU A 156 -47.76 28.17 -9.91
CA GLU A 156 -46.46 28.08 -10.58
C GLU A 156 -45.44 29.05 -9.97
N ALA A 157 -45.88 30.29 -9.68
CA ALA A 157 -45.02 31.28 -9.02
C ALA A 157 -44.54 30.80 -7.65
N ILE A 158 -45.47 30.30 -6.82
CA ILE A 158 -45.13 29.75 -5.50
C ILE A 158 -44.22 28.52 -5.64
N SER A 159 -44.53 27.59 -6.54
CA SER A 159 -43.69 26.40 -6.76
C SER A 159 -42.27 26.77 -7.19
N GLY A 160 -42.12 27.72 -8.12
CA GLY A 160 -40.78 28.19 -8.51
C GLY A 160 -40.06 28.93 -7.39
N ALA A 161 -40.77 29.73 -6.58
CA ALA A 161 -40.17 30.35 -5.39
C ALA A 161 -39.71 29.32 -4.36
N LEU A 162 -40.47 28.23 -4.13
CA LEU A 162 -40.07 27.13 -3.24
C LEU A 162 -38.87 26.34 -3.77
N ASP A 163 -38.71 26.20 -5.10
CA ASP A 163 -37.49 25.63 -5.68
C ASP A 163 -36.25 26.47 -5.35
N ILE A 164 -36.37 27.82 -5.37
CA ILE A 164 -35.30 28.74 -4.97
C ILE A 164 -34.97 28.57 -3.45
N VAL A 165 -36.03 28.54 -2.62
CA VAL A 165 -35.88 28.35 -1.17
C VAL A 165 -35.20 27.00 -0.85
N ALA A 166 -35.63 25.91 -1.50
CA ALA A 166 -35.06 24.59 -1.32
C ALA A 166 -33.58 24.56 -1.71
N GLU A 167 -33.18 25.19 -2.80
CA GLU A 167 -31.79 25.30 -3.21
C GLU A 167 -30.98 26.15 -2.21
N SER A 168 -31.53 27.27 -1.74
CA SER A 168 -30.87 28.11 -0.72
C SER A 168 -30.61 27.36 0.58
N ILE A 169 -31.57 26.56 1.06
CA ILE A 169 -31.38 25.68 2.23
C ILE A 169 -30.31 24.65 1.95
N SER A 170 -30.27 24.07 0.74
CA SER A 170 -29.29 23.04 0.38
C SER A 170 -27.85 23.57 0.25
N ASP A 171 -27.68 24.85 -0.01
CA ASP A 171 -26.39 25.49 -0.18
C ASP A 171 -25.80 26.00 1.15
N GLU A 172 -26.57 25.95 2.22
CA GLU A 172 -26.11 26.41 3.54
C GLU A 172 -25.08 25.40 4.13
N ALA A 173 -23.83 25.82 4.20
CA ALA A 173 -22.72 24.98 4.64
C ALA A 173 -22.92 24.40 6.05
N LYS A 174 -23.53 25.18 6.96
CA LYS A 174 -23.81 24.74 8.34
C LYS A 174 -24.78 23.56 8.37
N TYR A 175 -25.81 23.57 7.51
CA TYR A 175 -26.79 22.48 7.46
C TYR A 175 -26.18 21.23 6.86
N ARG A 176 -25.41 21.38 5.79
CA ARG A 176 -24.69 20.27 5.15
C ARG A 176 -23.73 19.59 6.12
N LYS A 177 -22.92 20.38 6.83
CA LYS A 177 -22.00 19.86 7.84
C LYS A 177 -22.73 19.07 8.93
N TYR A 178 -23.78 19.64 9.52
CA TYR A 178 -24.57 18.94 10.54
C TYR A 178 -25.14 17.62 10.03
N ILE A 179 -25.74 17.63 8.84
CA ILE A 179 -26.37 16.43 8.26
C ILE A 179 -25.32 15.38 7.94
N ARG A 180 -24.17 15.75 7.41
CA ARG A 180 -23.04 14.83 7.15
C ARG A 180 -22.57 14.19 8.46
N ASP A 181 -22.28 14.98 9.48
CA ASP A 181 -21.82 14.50 10.78
C ASP A 181 -22.88 13.60 11.44
N PHE A 182 -24.16 13.93 11.26
CA PHE A 182 -25.27 13.11 11.77
C PHE A 182 -25.37 11.76 11.04
N VAL A 183 -25.29 11.74 9.71
CA VAL A 183 -25.33 10.50 8.93
C VAL A 183 -24.09 9.63 9.19
N MET A 184 -22.91 10.21 9.32
CA MET A 184 -21.70 9.47 9.71
C MET A 184 -21.83 8.80 11.08
N ARG A 185 -22.50 9.45 12.02
CA ARG A 185 -22.66 8.93 13.39
C ARG A 185 -23.79 7.92 13.55
N GLU A 186 -24.95 8.18 12.93
CA GLU A 186 -26.22 7.47 13.17
C GLU A 186 -26.70 6.66 11.94
N GLY A 187 -26.04 6.81 10.79
CA GLY A 187 -26.43 6.15 9.55
C GLY A 187 -25.99 4.69 9.50
N ASN A 188 -26.71 3.92 8.70
CA ASN A 188 -26.37 2.56 8.35
C ASN A 188 -26.13 2.44 6.84
N ILE A 189 -25.13 1.70 6.43
CA ILE A 189 -25.01 1.22 5.07
C ILE A 189 -25.84 -0.06 4.93
N GLU A 190 -26.73 -0.09 3.98
CA GLU A 190 -27.57 -1.24 3.66
C GLU A 190 -27.26 -1.74 2.26
N SER A 191 -27.14 -3.05 2.11
CA SER A 191 -27.06 -3.66 0.80
C SER A 191 -28.15 -4.72 0.62
N LYS A 192 -28.68 -4.79 -0.60
CA LYS A 192 -29.66 -5.78 -1.03
C LYS A 192 -29.21 -6.41 -2.32
N GLY A 193 -29.36 -7.72 -2.42
CA GLY A 193 -29.02 -8.45 -3.63
C GLY A 193 -29.92 -9.66 -3.77
N GLU A 194 -30.00 -10.19 -4.98
CA GLU A 194 -30.69 -11.43 -5.29
C GLU A 194 -29.98 -12.10 -6.46
N SER A 195 -29.62 -13.38 -6.31
CA SER A 195 -29.09 -14.19 -7.39
C SER A 195 -29.59 -15.60 -7.28
N LYS A 196 -29.82 -16.23 -8.44
CA LYS A 196 -30.18 -17.66 -8.54
C LYS A 196 -28.95 -18.56 -8.42
N GLU A 197 -27.76 -18.01 -8.66
CA GLU A 197 -26.49 -18.72 -8.58
C GLU A 197 -25.74 -18.28 -7.32
N SER A 198 -24.94 -19.19 -6.75
CA SER A 198 -24.08 -18.86 -5.62
C SER A 198 -23.05 -17.83 -6.01
N THR A 199 -22.99 -16.73 -5.27
CA THR A 199 -22.02 -15.64 -5.48
C THR A 199 -21.22 -15.37 -4.21
N PRO A 200 -20.02 -14.76 -4.34
CA PRO A 200 -19.24 -14.36 -3.17
C PRO A 200 -19.93 -13.30 -2.28
N TYR A 201 -21.07 -12.74 -2.75
CA TYR A 201 -21.77 -11.64 -2.11
C TYR A 201 -23.00 -12.06 -1.31
N GLU A 202 -23.30 -13.36 -1.18
CA GLU A 202 -24.49 -13.88 -0.47
C GLU A 202 -24.65 -13.29 0.94
N MET A 203 -23.55 -13.10 1.66
CA MET A 203 -23.56 -12.51 2.99
C MET A 203 -23.99 -11.03 3.03
N TYR A 204 -24.07 -10.38 1.86
CA TYR A 204 -24.46 -8.97 1.70
C TYR A 204 -25.84 -8.79 1.03
N TYR A 205 -26.61 -9.86 0.78
CA TYR A 205 -27.93 -9.77 0.13
C TYR A 205 -28.99 -9.13 1.00
N GLU A 206 -28.91 -9.30 2.31
CA GLU A 206 -29.72 -8.60 3.31
C GLU A 206 -28.77 -8.13 4.41
N TYR A 207 -28.08 -7.04 4.17
CA TYR A 207 -27.03 -6.58 5.07
C TYR A 207 -27.27 -5.15 5.52
N SER A 208 -27.00 -4.89 6.80
CA SER A 208 -27.03 -3.56 7.40
C SER A 208 -25.96 -3.42 8.48
N GLU A 209 -25.13 -2.38 8.41
CA GLU A 209 -24.11 -2.09 9.41
C GLU A 209 -23.96 -0.58 9.58
N ALA A 210 -23.60 -0.13 10.80
CA ALA A 210 -23.40 1.28 11.08
C ALA A 210 -22.21 1.84 10.25
N VAL A 211 -22.42 3.00 9.62
CA VAL A 211 -21.44 3.68 8.78
C VAL A 211 -20.10 3.86 9.50
N ASN A 212 -20.13 4.25 10.76
CA ASN A 212 -18.93 4.51 11.57
C ASN A 212 -18.24 3.25 12.13
N LYS A 213 -18.73 2.04 11.82
CA LYS A 213 -18.19 0.77 12.34
C LYS A 213 -17.81 -0.22 11.25
N ILE A 214 -18.28 -0.02 10.02
CA ILE A 214 -18.02 -0.95 8.93
C ILE A 214 -16.51 -1.06 8.64
N PRO A 215 -15.93 -2.28 8.62
CA PRO A 215 -14.50 -2.45 8.38
C PRO A 215 -14.14 -2.29 6.89
N PRO A 216 -12.89 -1.87 6.59
CA PRO A 216 -12.40 -1.59 5.23
C PRO A 216 -12.71 -2.67 4.19
N HIS A 217 -12.46 -3.94 4.51
CA HIS A 217 -12.67 -5.04 3.56
C HIS A 217 -14.14 -5.25 3.17
N ARG A 218 -15.09 -4.95 4.08
CA ARG A 218 -16.53 -5.05 3.77
C ARG A 218 -16.97 -3.92 2.86
N ILE A 219 -16.43 -2.71 3.06
CA ILE A 219 -16.69 -1.58 2.17
C ILE A 219 -16.30 -1.95 0.74
N LEU A 220 -15.07 -2.47 0.54
CA LEU A 220 -14.59 -2.87 -0.78
C LEU A 220 -15.38 -4.04 -1.38
N ALA A 221 -15.77 -5.03 -0.56
CA ALA A 221 -16.62 -6.14 -1.00
C ALA A 221 -17.99 -5.65 -1.50
N ILE A 222 -18.65 -4.76 -0.73
CA ILE A 222 -19.95 -4.18 -1.08
C ILE A 222 -19.82 -3.31 -2.35
N ASN A 223 -18.78 -2.48 -2.46
CA ASN A 223 -18.52 -1.65 -3.64
C ASN A 223 -18.29 -2.51 -4.89
N ARG A 224 -17.56 -3.64 -4.78
CA ARG A 224 -17.37 -4.58 -5.89
C ARG A 224 -18.69 -5.23 -6.30
N GLY A 225 -19.49 -5.70 -5.34
CA GLY A 225 -20.78 -6.29 -5.61
C GLY A 225 -21.77 -5.32 -6.28
N GLU A 226 -21.73 -4.04 -5.92
CA GLU A 226 -22.50 -2.97 -6.56
C GLU A 226 -22.00 -2.69 -7.99
N LYS A 227 -20.69 -2.61 -8.20
CA LYS A 227 -20.06 -2.44 -9.52
C LYS A 227 -20.41 -3.59 -10.47
N GLU A 228 -20.47 -4.82 -9.96
CA GLU A 228 -20.88 -6.02 -10.68
C GLU A 228 -22.39 -6.15 -10.84
N LYS A 229 -23.17 -5.19 -10.30
CA LYS A 229 -24.65 -5.14 -10.36
C LYS A 229 -25.34 -6.33 -9.65
N VAL A 230 -24.65 -6.97 -8.72
CA VAL A 230 -25.20 -8.02 -7.85
C VAL A 230 -25.85 -7.41 -6.62
N LEU A 231 -25.32 -6.29 -6.13
CA LEU A 231 -25.83 -5.58 -4.97
C LEU A 231 -26.38 -4.20 -5.35
N SER A 232 -27.44 -3.78 -4.64
CA SER A 232 -27.92 -2.40 -4.58
C SER A 232 -27.61 -1.85 -3.21
N VAL A 233 -26.92 -0.73 -3.13
CA VAL A 233 -26.36 -0.18 -1.89
C VAL A 233 -26.90 1.22 -1.63
N LYS A 234 -27.27 1.50 -0.39
CA LYS A 234 -27.72 2.82 0.05
C LYS A 234 -27.30 3.09 1.49
N ILE A 235 -27.24 4.35 1.85
CA ILE A 235 -27.12 4.75 3.25
C ILE A 235 -28.54 5.10 3.76
N THR A 236 -28.87 4.65 4.93
CA THR A 236 -30.16 4.94 5.59
C THR A 236 -29.92 5.63 6.92
N VAL A 237 -30.80 6.54 7.25
CA VAL A 237 -30.77 7.29 8.51
C VAL A 237 -32.17 7.73 8.90
N ASN A 238 -32.40 8.13 10.13
CA ASN A 238 -33.65 8.69 10.57
C ASN A 238 -33.84 10.12 9.99
N GLU A 239 -34.52 10.24 8.84
CA GLU A 239 -34.79 11.50 8.15
C GLU A 239 -35.60 12.47 9.01
N ASP A 240 -36.50 12.00 9.87
CA ASP A 240 -37.33 12.87 10.70
C ASP A 240 -36.51 13.73 11.66
N LYS A 241 -35.43 13.20 12.22
CA LYS A 241 -34.50 13.98 13.06
C LYS A 241 -33.79 15.08 12.26
N ILE A 242 -33.47 14.83 11.00
CA ILE A 242 -32.84 15.82 10.11
C ILE A 242 -33.84 16.89 9.76
N ILE A 243 -35.07 16.49 9.41
CA ILE A 243 -36.18 17.45 9.08
C ILE A 243 -36.44 18.36 10.30
N GLN A 244 -36.56 17.77 11.48
CA GLN A 244 -36.76 18.51 12.74
C GLN A 244 -35.65 19.53 13.00
N TYR A 245 -34.38 19.12 12.75
CA TYR A 245 -33.25 20.05 12.86
C TYR A 245 -33.39 21.21 11.87
N LEU A 246 -33.66 20.94 10.59
CA LEU A 246 -33.82 21.98 9.58
C LEU A 246 -35.02 22.90 9.87
N GLU A 247 -36.14 22.33 10.31
CA GLU A 247 -37.31 23.11 10.74
C GLU A 247 -36.94 24.05 11.88
N ASN A 248 -36.24 23.62 12.88
CA ASN A 248 -35.77 24.45 14.00
C ASN A 248 -34.82 25.59 13.57
N GLN A 249 -34.10 25.43 12.47
CA GLN A 249 -33.19 26.46 11.95
C GLN A 249 -33.89 27.44 11.00
N VAL A 250 -34.88 26.99 10.20
CA VAL A 250 -35.47 27.74 9.09
C VAL A 250 -36.80 28.38 9.48
N LEU A 251 -37.66 27.70 10.25
CA LEU A 251 -38.97 28.20 10.60
C LEU A 251 -38.89 29.37 11.59
N LYS A 252 -39.78 30.35 11.42
CA LYS A 252 -39.83 31.56 12.24
C LYS A 252 -40.87 31.51 13.39
N LYS A 253 -41.39 30.35 13.73
CA LYS A 253 -42.42 30.08 14.75
C LYS A 253 -43.67 30.98 14.60
N ASN A 254 -44.78 30.37 14.27
CA ASN A 254 -46.10 31.00 14.06
C ASN A 254 -46.22 31.85 12.79
N SER A 255 -45.41 31.58 11.76
CA SER A 255 -45.61 32.19 10.43
C SER A 255 -46.68 31.44 9.63
N ILE A 256 -47.52 32.15 8.92
CA ILE A 256 -48.48 31.57 7.95
C ILE A 256 -47.74 30.81 6.84
N LEU A 257 -46.46 31.13 6.62
CA LEU A 257 -45.59 30.51 5.62
C LEU A 257 -44.93 29.22 6.08
N ASP A 258 -45.06 28.86 7.37
CA ASP A 258 -44.34 27.68 7.94
C ASP A 258 -44.68 26.38 7.20
N GLU A 259 -45.95 26.20 6.75
CA GLU A 259 -46.31 25.01 5.97
C GLU A 259 -45.62 24.96 4.60
N LYS A 260 -45.46 26.11 3.93
CA LYS A 260 -44.73 26.20 2.66
C LYS A 260 -43.23 25.98 2.84
N LEU A 261 -42.66 26.53 3.92
CA LEU A 261 -41.26 26.30 4.30
C LEU A 261 -40.99 24.83 4.62
N LYS A 262 -41.89 24.12 5.31
CA LYS A 262 -41.77 22.68 5.55
C LYS A 262 -41.72 21.85 4.26
N LEU A 263 -42.53 22.26 3.25
CA LEU A 263 -42.46 21.63 1.92
C LEU A 263 -41.11 21.85 1.26
N ALA A 264 -40.59 23.08 1.29
CA ALA A 264 -39.27 23.40 0.75
C ALA A 264 -38.14 22.68 1.48
N ILE A 265 -38.22 22.54 2.82
CA ILE A 265 -37.24 21.77 3.64
C ILE A 265 -37.23 20.30 3.22
N LYS A 266 -38.43 19.68 3.10
CA LYS A 266 -38.53 18.27 2.69
C LYS A 266 -37.99 18.05 1.27
N ASP A 267 -38.28 18.93 0.34
CA ASP A 267 -37.77 18.89 -1.02
C ASP A 267 -36.26 19.09 -1.05
N SER A 268 -35.76 20.10 -0.32
CA SER A 268 -34.33 20.36 -0.18
C SER A 268 -33.60 19.14 0.33
N LEU A 269 -34.08 18.48 1.41
CA LEU A 269 -33.48 17.31 1.96
C LEU A 269 -33.49 16.16 0.96
N LYS A 270 -34.63 15.76 0.44
CA LYS A 270 -34.79 14.55 -0.38
C LYS A 270 -34.14 14.65 -1.76
N ARG A 271 -34.26 15.82 -2.40
CA ARG A 271 -33.79 16.01 -3.78
C ARG A 271 -32.39 16.56 -3.89
N LEU A 272 -31.95 17.40 -2.97
CA LEU A 272 -30.68 18.13 -3.10
C LEU A 272 -29.63 17.72 -2.08
N ILE A 273 -29.95 17.71 -0.78
CA ILE A 273 -28.97 17.50 0.29
C ILE A 273 -28.62 16.03 0.41
N TYR A 274 -29.61 15.17 0.68
CA TYR A 274 -29.36 13.78 1.03
C TYR A 274 -28.64 12.99 -0.06
N PRO A 275 -29.03 13.06 -1.35
CA PRO A 275 -28.30 12.35 -2.41
C PRO A 275 -26.88 12.84 -2.62
N SER A 276 -26.59 14.10 -2.28
CA SER A 276 -25.23 14.64 -2.32
C SER A 276 -24.39 14.13 -1.16
N ILE A 277 -24.91 14.19 0.07
CA ILE A 277 -24.23 13.72 1.28
C ILE A 277 -24.02 12.21 1.25
N GLU A 278 -25.00 11.45 0.76
CA GLU A 278 -24.85 10.01 0.59
C GLU A 278 -23.66 9.68 -0.31
N ARG A 279 -23.53 10.36 -1.45
CA ARG A 279 -22.37 10.18 -2.35
C ARG A 279 -21.04 10.59 -1.68
N GLU A 280 -21.05 11.68 -0.93
CA GLU A 280 -19.88 12.17 -0.20
C GLU A 280 -19.43 11.12 0.83
N ILE A 281 -20.34 10.59 1.63
CA ILE A 281 -20.07 9.56 2.64
C ILE A 281 -19.64 8.23 1.98
N ARG A 282 -20.29 7.82 0.87
CA ARG A 282 -19.89 6.65 0.11
C ARG A 282 -18.45 6.79 -0.43
N SER A 283 -18.09 8.00 -0.90
CA SER A 283 -16.71 8.28 -1.32
C SER A 283 -15.72 8.22 -0.14
N GLU A 284 -16.06 8.81 1.00
CA GLU A 284 -15.24 8.78 2.20
C GLU A 284 -15.04 7.34 2.73
N LEU A 285 -16.11 6.54 2.76
CA LEU A 285 -16.01 5.12 3.10
C LEU A 285 -15.13 4.36 2.12
N THR A 286 -15.21 4.67 0.82
CA THR A 286 -14.33 4.06 -0.19
C THR A 286 -12.87 4.42 0.06
N ASP A 287 -12.57 5.69 0.35
CA ASP A 287 -11.21 6.11 0.70
C ASP A 287 -10.67 5.38 1.94
N ILE A 288 -11.50 5.21 2.98
CA ILE A 288 -11.15 4.43 4.18
C ILE A 288 -10.89 2.97 3.81
N GLY A 289 -11.75 2.38 2.98
CA GLY A 289 -11.61 1.01 2.49
C GLY A 289 -10.31 0.80 1.70
N GLU A 290 -10.02 1.72 0.78
CA GLU A 290 -8.80 1.71 -0.02
C GLU A 290 -7.54 1.88 0.83
N GLU A 291 -7.53 2.82 1.76
CA GLU A 291 -6.38 3.06 2.64
C GLU A 291 -6.09 1.82 3.50
N GLY A 292 -7.13 1.21 4.09
CA GLY A 292 -6.98 -0.02 4.85
C GLY A 292 -6.39 -1.16 4.01
N ALA A 293 -6.88 -1.36 2.78
CA ALA A 293 -6.36 -2.38 1.88
C ALA A 293 -4.92 -2.09 1.42
N ILE A 294 -4.63 -0.86 1.03
CA ILE A 294 -3.28 -0.45 0.59
C ILE A 294 -2.25 -0.64 1.70
N ASN A 295 -2.59 -0.37 2.96
CA ASN A 295 -1.67 -0.61 4.07
C ASN A 295 -1.31 -2.09 4.21
N ILE A 296 -2.28 -3.00 4.04
CA ILE A 296 -2.00 -4.45 4.00
C ILE A 296 -1.13 -4.80 2.78
N PHE A 297 -1.42 -4.25 1.61
CA PHE A 297 -0.64 -4.51 0.39
C PHE A 297 0.81 -4.04 0.54
N LYS A 298 1.05 -2.90 1.18
CA LYS A 298 2.38 -2.39 1.51
C LYS A 298 3.17 -3.39 2.37
N GLU A 299 2.57 -3.89 3.44
CA GLU A 299 3.23 -4.86 4.33
C GLU A 299 3.48 -6.20 3.62
N ASN A 300 2.52 -6.69 2.85
CA ASN A 300 2.69 -7.92 2.08
C ASN A 300 3.79 -7.78 1.01
N LEU A 301 3.85 -6.67 0.29
CA LEU A 301 4.90 -6.39 -0.69
C LEU A 301 6.27 -6.30 0.00
N LYS A 302 6.36 -5.56 1.10
CA LYS A 302 7.61 -5.41 1.88
C LYS A 302 8.14 -6.77 2.33
N ALA A 303 7.26 -7.63 2.85
CA ALA A 303 7.64 -8.98 3.26
C ALA A 303 8.14 -9.84 2.10
N LEU A 304 7.52 -9.74 0.90
CA LEU A 304 7.99 -10.44 -0.29
C LEU A 304 9.37 -9.95 -0.76
N LEU A 305 9.58 -8.63 -0.77
CA LEU A 305 10.84 -8.03 -1.20
C LEU A 305 12.00 -8.34 -0.26
N LEU A 306 11.72 -8.42 1.05
CA LEU A 306 12.72 -8.64 2.09
C LEU A 306 12.89 -10.11 2.48
N GLN A 307 12.32 -11.06 1.75
CA GLN A 307 12.59 -12.49 1.95
C GLN A 307 14.08 -12.80 1.86
N ALA A 308 14.52 -13.75 2.71
CA ALA A 308 15.91 -14.19 2.72
C ALA A 308 16.32 -14.81 1.36
N PRO A 309 17.37 -14.32 0.71
CA PRO A 309 17.86 -14.88 -0.55
C PRO A 309 18.56 -16.22 -0.32
N ILE A 310 18.49 -17.12 -1.31
CA ILE A 310 19.29 -18.35 -1.33
C ILE A 310 20.49 -18.12 -2.26
N LYS A 311 21.54 -17.52 -1.72
CA LYS A 311 22.76 -17.18 -2.46
C LYS A 311 23.67 -18.40 -2.73
N GLY A 312 24.42 -18.39 -3.83
CA GLY A 312 25.48 -19.35 -4.10
C GLY A 312 25.00 -20.76 -4.48
N LYS A 313 23.73 -20.91 -4.88
CA LYS A 313 23.13 -22.19 -5.28
C LYS A 313 22.80 -22.22 -6.77
N VAL A 314 23.04 -23.37 -7.40
CA VAL A 314 22.55 -23.65 -8.75
C VAL A 314 21.06 -23.99 -8.67
N VAL A 315 20.22 -23.20 -9.37
CA VAL A 315 18.77 -23.28 -9.27
C VAL A 315 18.15 -23.77 -10.57
N MET A 316 17.22 -24.69 -10.46
CA MET A 316 16.31 -25.06 -11.55
C MET A 316 15.01 -24.26 -11.38
N GLY A 317 14.78 -23.24 -12.21
CA GLY A 317 13.49 -22.55 -12.30
C GLY A 317 12.49 -23.40 -13.08
N TYR A 318 11.32 -23.60 -12.50
CA TYR A 318 10.26 -24.44 -13.05
C TYR A 318 8.97 -23.62 -13.15
N ASP A 319 8.56 -23.31 -14.36
CA ASP A 319 7.32 -22.59 -14.68
C ASP A 319 6.25 -23.62 -15.12
N PRO A 320 5.25 -23.94 -14.25
CA PRO A 320 4.27 -24.98 -14.54
C PRO A 320 3.24 -24.53 -15.55
N GLY A 321 2.78 -25.45 -16.43
CA GLY A 321 1.77 -25.14 -17.44
C GLY A 321 1.18 -26.35 -18.12
N PHE A 322 -0.15 -26.31 -18.38
CA PHE A 322 -0.87 -27.44 -19.01
C PHE A 322 -0.65 -27.50 -20.54
N ARG A 323 -1.03 -26.47 -21.27
CA ARG A 323 -1.14 -26.50 -22.73
C ARG A 323 0.19 -26.58 -23.46
N THR A 324 1.15 -25.78 -23.05
CA THR A 324 2.45 -25.64 -23.72
C THR A 324 3.55 -26.46 -23.03
N GLY A 325 3.21 -27.22 -22.01
CA GLY A 325 4.16 -27.91 -21.11
C GLY A 325 4.83 -26.96 -20.12
N CYS A 326 5.49 -27.54 -19.14
CA CYS A 326 6.24 -26.83 -18.12
C CYS A 326 7.59 -26.37 -18.69
N LYS A 327 8.00 -25.16 -18.40
CA LYS A 327 9.26 -24.58 -18.86
C LYS A 327 10.31 -24.65 -17.75
N ILE A 328 11.47 -25.12 -18.11
CA ILE A 328 12.60 -25.34 -17.19
C ILE A 328 13.74 -24.41 -17.61
N ALA A 329 14.33 -23.73 -16.65
CA ALA A 329 15.52 -22.91 -16.85
C ALA A 329 16.55 -23.23 -15.75
N ILE A 330 17.78 -23.48 -16.15
CA ILE A 330 18.90 -23.73 -15.21
C ILE A 330 19.67 -22.43 -15.05
N LEU A 331 19.90 -22.04 -13.80
CA LEU A 331 20.64 -20.85 -13.42
C LEU A 331 21.86 -21.29 -12.58
N ASP A 332 23.02 -20.71 -12.86
CA ASP A 332 24.20 -20.92 -12.02
C ASP A 332 24.07 -20.19 -10.66
N ALA A 333 25.08 -20.34 -9.82
CA ALA A 333 25.10 -19.73 -8.49
C ALA A 333 25.05 -18.18 -8.47
N THR A 334 25.28 -17.54 -9.62
CA THR A 334 25.23 -16.08 -9.80
C THR A 334 23.93 -15.59 -10.45
N GLY A 335 23.03 -16.52 -10.80
CA GLY A 335 21.79 -16.22 -11.51
C GLY A 335 21.92 -16.13 -13.03
N LYS A 336 23.09 -16.51 -13.59
CA LYS A 336 23.30 -16.57 -15.03
C LYS A 336 22.55 -17.77 -15.63
N PHE A 337 21.82 -17.53 -16.70
CA PHE A 337 21.13 -18.57 -17.46
C PHE A 337 22.15 -19.51 -18.13
N LEU A 338 21.95 -20.83 -17.99
CA LEU A 338 22.79 -21.87 -18.57
C LEU A 338 22.09 -22.66 -19.67
N GLU A 339 20.90 -23.18 -19.41
CA GLU A 339 20.19 -24.09 -20.31
C GLU A 339 18.67 -24.06 -20.04
N ASN A 340 17.86 -24.37 -21.03
CA ASN A 340 16.41 -24.53 -20.88
C ASN A 340 15.89 -25.78 -21.58
N THR A 341 14.71 -26.23 -21.15
CA THR A 341 13.94 -27.27 -21.82
C THR A 341 12.45 -27.14 -21.52
N ALA A 342 11.63 -27.94 -22.19
CA ALA A 342 10.21 -28.08 -21.87
C ALA A 342 9.90 -29.54 -21.52
N VAL A 343 9.11 -29.75 -20.47
CA VAL A 343 8.64 -31.08 -20.04
C VAL A 343 7.11 -31.10 -19.93
N TYR A 344 6.51 -32.28 -19.99
CA TYR A 344 5.07 -32.42 -20.12
C TYR A 344 4.48 -33.42 -19.11
N PRO A 345 4.59 -33.16 -17.79
CA PRO A 345 4.08 -34.08 -16.75
C PRO A 345 2.56 -34.13 -16.69
N THR A 346 1.87 -33.16 -17.25
CA THR A 346 0.42 -32.92 -17.12
C THR A 346 -0.33 -33.21 -18.42
N VAL A 347 -1.66 -33.26 -18.33
CA VAL A 347 -2.54 -33.37 -19.50
C VAL A 347 -2.33 -32.16 -20.44
N PRO A 348 -2.46 -32.32 -21.78
CA PRO A 348 -2.94 -33.51 -22.49
C PRO A 348 -1.88 -34.60 -22.71
N LYS A 349 -0.60 -34.30 -22.64
CA LYS A 349 0.48 -35.25 -23.02
C LYS A 349 0.84 -36.26 -21.92
N ARG A 350 0.82 -35.86 -20.65
CA ARG A 350 1.07 -36.66 -19.42
C ARG A 350 2.28 -37.61 -19.52
N ASP A 351 3.42 -37.08 -19.96
CA ASP A 351 4.70 -37.80 -20.04
C ASP A 351 5.50 -37.67 -18.74
N ILE A 352 5.10 -38.41 -17.70
CA ILE A 352 5.74 -38.34 -16.37
C ILE A 352 7.15 -38.92 -16.41
N GLU A 353 7.34 -40.12 -17.03
CA GLU A 353 8.63 -40.79 -17.09
C GLU A 353 9.66 -40.03 -17.92
N GLY A 354 9.25 -39.49 -19.08
CA GLY A 354 10.12 -38.62 -19.89
C GLY A 354 10.49 -37.33 -19.15
N THR A 355 9.54 -36.78 -18.37
CA THR A 355 9.80 -35.60 -17.51
C THR A 355 10.84 -35.94 -16.46
N LYS A 356 10.67 -37.00 -15.65
CA LYS A 356 11.63 -37.39 -14.62
C LYS A 356 13.02 -37.67 -15.22
N LYS A 357 13.09 -38.38 -16.33
CA LYS A 357 14.34 -38.66 -17.03
C LYS A 357 15.07 -37.38 -17.45
N THR A 358 14.35 -36.43 -18.04
CA THR A 358 14.90 -35.15 -18.51
C THR A 358 15.41 -34.30 -17.33
N LEU A 359 14.59 -34.17 -16.28
CA LEU A 359 14.94 -33.40 -15.09
C LEU A 359 16.15 -34.02 -14.36
N LYS A 360 16.18 -35.36 -14.14
CA LYS A 360 17.35 -36.08 -13.55
C LYS A 360 18.64 -35.82 -14.33
N ALA A 361 18.54 -35.82 -15.67
CA ALA A 361 19.72 -35.56 -16.51
C ALA A 361 20.24 -34.14 -16.34
N LEU A 362 19.35 -33.12 -16.31
CA LEU A 362 19.71 -31.71 -16.09
C LEU A 362 20.28 -31.49 -14.67
N ILE A 363 19.69 -32.13 -13.65
CA ILE A 363 20.14 -32.06 -12.26
C ILE A 363 21.54 -32.60 -12.15
N ALA A 364 21.85 -33.75 -12.76
CA ALA A 364 23.16 -34.35 -12.79
C ALA A 364 24.19 -33.52 -13.58
N LYS A 365 23.80 -33.03 -14.78
CA LYS A 365 24.66 -32.25 -15.69
C LYS A 365 25.12 -30.93 -15.07
N HIS A 366 24.23 -30.19 -14.42
CA HIS A 366 24.50 -28.85 -13.88
C HIS A 366 24.73 -28.85 -12.37
N ASN A 367 24.65 -29.98 -11.72
CA ASN A 367 24.76 -30.12 -10.26
C ASN A 367 23.73 -29.22 -9.52
N VAL A 368 22.47 -29.25 -9.96
CA VAL A 368 21.39 -28.41 -9.37
C VAL A 368 21.26 -28.67 -7.87
N ASP A 369 21.25 -27.61 -7.08
CA ASP A 369 21.11 -27.65 -5.62
C ASP A 369 19.65 -27.62 -5.15
N VAL A 370 18.77 -26.89 -5.87
CA VAL A 370 17.38 -26.65 -5.46
C VAL A 370 16.50 -26.38 -6.67
N ILE A 371 15.23 -26.79 -6.58
CA ILE A 371 14.21 -26.52 -7.60
C ILE A 371 13.31 -25.39 -7.11
N SER A 372 13.17 -24.32 -7.91
CA SER A 372 12.24 -23.21 -7.70
C SER A 372 10.97 -23.46 -8.52
N LEU A 373 9.90 -23.94 -7.88
CA LEU A 373 8.63 -24.27 -8.54
C LEU A 373 7.66 -23.10 -8.44
N GLY A 374 7.18 -22.59 -9.58
CA GLY A 374 6.13 -21.58 -9.62
C GLY A 374 4.79 -22.10 -9.04
N ASN A 375 4.02 -21.22 -8.40
CA ASN A 375 2.76 -21.58 -7.75
C ASN A 375 1.51 -21.39 -8.64
N GLY A 376 1.67 -21.31 -9.93
CA GLY A 376 0.57 -21.07 -10.87
C GLY A 376 -0.17 -22.32 -11.33
N THR A 377 -0.76 -22.20 -12.51
CA THR A 377 -1.53 -23.29 -13.12
C THR A 377 -0.66 -24.53 -13.35
N ALA A 378 -1.14 -25.72 -12.95
CA ALA A 378 -0.41 -27.00 -13.00
C ALA A 378 0.75 -27.14 -12.00
N SER A 379 0.87 -26.23 -11.01
CA SER A 379 1.90 -26.32 -9.96
C SER A 379 1.76 -27.60 -9.14
N ARG A 380 0.53 -27.98 -8.81
CA ARG A 380 0.22 -29.16 -7.99
C ARG A 380 0.70 -30.45 -8.65
N GLU A 381 0.27 -30.67 -9.90
CA GLU A 381 0.63 -31.86 -10.66
C GLU A 381 2.14 -31.93 -10.91
N SER A 382 2.77 -30.78 -11.06
CA SER A 382 4.23 -30.67 -11.17
C SER A 382 4.92 -30.97 -9.85
N GLU A 383 4.37 -30.52 -8.72
CA GLU A 383 4.90 -30.77 -7.38
C GLU A 383 4.92 -32.28 -7.07
N GLU A 384 3.84 -33.01 -7.40
CA GLU A 384 3.77 -34.46 -7.23
C GLU A 384 4.94 -35.17 -7.95
N VAL A 385 5.13 -34.84 -9.22
CA VAL A 385 6.22 -35.45 -10.03
C VAL A 385 7.62 -35.07 -9.52
N ILE A 386 7.81 -33.83 -9.08
CA ILE A 386 9.08 -33.35 -8.52
C ILE A 386 9.40 -34.08 -7.21
N ALA A 387 8.44 -34.23 -6.30
CA ALA A 387 8.66 -34.86 -5.01
C ALA A 387 8.96 -36.36 -5.14
N GLU A 388 8.23 -37.08 -6.04
CA GLU A 388 8.56 -38.46 -6.38
C GLU A 388 9.98 -38.59 -6.94
N MET A 389 10.35 -37.73 -7.91
CA MET A 389 11.65 -37.69 -8.53
C MET A 389 12.77 -37.44 -7.48
N ILE A 390 12.55 -36.52 -6.56
CA ILE A 390 13.51 -36.21 -5.48
C ILE A 390 13.74 -37.46 -4.60
N THR A 391 12.68 -38.18 -4.25
CA THR A 391 12.73 -39.43 -3.48
C THR A 391 13.51 -40.52 -4.22
N GLU A 392 13.26 -40.63 -5.54
CA GLU A 392 14.01 -41.55 -6.40
C GLU A 392 15.51 -41.20 -6.43
N ILE A 393 15.87 -39.94 -6.64
CA ILE A 393 17.26 -39.46 -6.63
C ILE A 393 17.96 -39.79 -5.30
N LYS A 394 17.27 -39.54 -4.16
CA LYS A 394 17.82 -39.86 -2.83
C LYS A 394 18.07 -41.35 -2.69
N ASN A 395 17.14 -42.23 -3.13
CA ASN A 395 17.26 -43.67 -3.06
C ASN A 395 18.36 -44.21 -4.00
N GLU A 396 18.48 -43.62 -5.20
CA GLU A 396 19.43 -44.07 -6.23
C GLU A 396 20.88 -43.60 -5.96
N THR A 397 21.05 -42.38 -5.45
CA THR A 397 22.35 -41.70 -5.40
C THR A 397 22.80 -41.27 -3.99
N GLY A 398 21.89 -41.32 -3.02
CA GLY A 398 22.08 -40.73 -1.68
C GLY A 398 22.10 -39.21 -1.65
N ARG A 399 21.89 -38.53 -2.78
CA ARG A 399 21.92 -37.08 -2.87
C ARG A 399 20.61 -36.48 -2.35
N GLU A 400 20.73 -35.52 -1.44
CA GLU A 400 19.61 -34.76 -0.97
C GLU A 400 19.35 -33.56 -1.91
N LEU A 401 18.16 -33.49 -2.46
CA LEU A 401 17.66 -32.39 -3.26
C LEU A 401 16.36 -31.87 -2.62
N ALA A 402 16.12 -30.59 -2.73
CA ALA A 402 14.90 -29.97 -2.22
C ALA A 402 14.23 -29.08 -3.27
N TYR A 403 12.96 -28.76 -3.07
CA TYR A 403 12.26 -27.76 -3.86
C TYR A 403 11.62 -26.71 -2.96
N VAL A 404 11.34 -25.54 -3.54
CA VAL A 404 10.63 -24.42 -2.89
C VAL A 404 9.53 -23.97 -3.84
N ILE A 405 8.33 -23.78 -3.29
CA ILE A 405 7.25 -23.15 -4.06
C ILE A 405 7.44 -21.64 -4.00
N VAL A 406 7.57 -21.02 -5.17
CA VAL A 406 7.82 -19.59 -5.33
C VAL A 406 6.64 -18.93 -5.99
N SER A 407 6.25 -17.73 -5.50
CA SER A 407 5.19 -16.95 -6.12
C SER A 407 5.59 -16.53 -7.55
N GLU A 408 4.77 -16.87 -8.54
CA GLU A 408 4.96 -16.44 -9.93
C GLU A 408 4.24 -15.12 -10.26
N ALA A 409 3.62 -14.47 -9.26
CA ALA A 409 2.90 -13.22 -9.46
C ALA A 409 3.75 -12.19 -10.20
N GLY A 410 3.23 -11.62 -11.28
CA GLY A 410 3.94 -10.68 -12.16
C GLY A 410 5.03 -11.29 -13.06
N ALA A 411 5.35 -12.59 -12.97
CA ALA A 411 6.37 -13.21 -13.86
C ALA A 411 5.98 -13.12 -15.33
N SER A 412 4.71 -13.27 -15.64
CA SER A 412 4.19 -13.11 -17.01
C SER A 412 4.33 -11.65 -17.51
N VAL A 413 4.14 -10.68 -16.63
CA VAL A 413 4.32 -9.26 -16.96
C VAL A 413 5.79 -8.96 -17.25
N TYR A 414 6.69 -9.45 -16.40
CA TYR A 414 8.14 -9.33 -16.63
C TYR A 414 8.55 -10.00 -17.96
N SER A 415 8.18 -11.27 -18.16
CA SER A 415 8.62 -12.04 -19.33
C SER A 415 8.22 -11.42 -20.68
N ALA A 416 7.09 -10.71 -20.71
CA ALA A 416 6.61 -9.97 -21.88
C ALA A 416 7.13 -8.53 -21.97
N SER A 417 7.87 -8.04 -20.97
CA SER A 417 8.36 -6.67 -20.92
C SER A 417 9.50 -6.41 -21.91
N GLU A 418 9.69 -5.11 -22.24
CA GLU A 418 10.84 -4.65 -23.02
C GLU A 418 12.17 -4.97 -22.30
N LEU A 419 12.18 -4.88 -20.97
CA LEU A 419 13.34 -5.19 -20.15
C LEU A 419 13.76 -6.66 -20.32
N ALA A 420 12.83 -7.60 -20.16
CA ALA A 420 13.11 -9.03 -20.34
C ALA A 420 13.53 -9.37 -21.77
N THR A 421 12.99 -8.64 -22.75
CA THR A 421 13.41 -8.78 -24.16
C THR A 421 14.85 -8.32 -24.37
N LYS A 422 15.28 -7.25 -23.73
CA LYS A 422 16.68 -6.79 -23.77
C LYS A 422 17.63 -7.72 -23.00
N GLU A 423 17.19 -8.25 -21.86
CA GLU A 423 18.02 -9.21 -21.06
C GLU A 423 18.20 -10.54 -21.82
N TYR A 424 17.17 -10.99 -22.54
CA TYR A 424 17.13 -12.29 -23.22
C TYR A 424 16.48 -12.18 -24.61
N PRO A 425 17.14 -11.55 -25.59
CA PRO A 425 16.55 -11.31 -26.91
C PRO A 425 16.23 -12.60 -27.68
N ASP A 426 17.03 -13.65 -27.47
CA ASP A 426 16.93 -14.92 -28.22
C ASP A 426 16.05 -15.97 -27.50
N LEU A 427 15.50 -15.68 -26.33
CA LEU A 427 14.68 -16.63 -25.57
C LEU A 427 13.18 -16.32 -25.70
N ASP A 428 12.39 -17.40 -25.75
CA ASP A 428 10.94 -17.32 -25.72
C ASP A 428 10.42 -16.71 -24.41
N VAL A 429 9.27 -16.02 -24.47
CA VAL A 429 8.61 -15.39 -23.32
C VAL A 429 8.42 -16.36 -22.16
N THR A 430 8.07 -17.62 -22.43
CA THR A 430 7.82 -18.62 -21.40
C THR A 430 9.10 -19.07 -20.69
N VAL A 431 10.22 -19.11 -21.41
CA VAL A 431 11.54 -19.41 -20.83
C VAL A 431 12.00 -18.29 -19.92
N ARG A 432 11.75 -17.02 -20.31
CA ARG A 432 12.04 -15.85 -19.45
C ARG A 432 11.24 -15.90 -18.14
N GLY A 433 10.00 -16.44 -18.17
CA GLY A 433 9.20 -16.72 -16.97
C GLY A 433 9.90 -17.70 -16.03
N ALA A 434 10.36 -18.83 -16.54
CA ALA A 434 11.08 -19.83 -15.75
C ALA A 434 12.40 -19.28 -15.15
N ILE A 435 13.14 -18.45 -15.90
CA ILE A 435 14.33 -17.74 -15.40
C ILE A 435 13.96 -16.85 -14.23
N SER A 436 12.88 -16.04 -14.37
CA SER A 436 12.42 -15.16 -13.30
C SER A 436 12.05 -15.92 -12.03
N ILE A 437 11.31 -17.03 -12.16
CA ILE A 437 10.96 -17.91 -11.03
C ILE A 437 12.20 -18.44 -10.32
N GLY A 438 13.21 -18.85 -11.06
CA GLY A 438 14.48 -19.30 -10.47
C GLY A 438 15.25 -18.18 -9.76
N ARG A 439 15.34 -17.01 -10.37
CA ARG A 439 16.02 -15.84 -9.80
C ARG A 439 15.34 -15.29 -8.56
N ARG A 440 14.00 -15.37 -8.45
CA ARG A 440 13.26 -14.97 -7.25
C ARG A 440 13.66 -15.77 -6.03
N LEU A 441 14.08 -17.02 -6.20
CA LEU A 441 14.60 -17.81 -5.10
C LEU A 441 16.02 -17.40 -4.72
N GLN A 442 16.86 -17.05 -5.71
CA GLN A 442 18.24 -16.61 -5.47
C GLN A 442 18.30 -15.22 -4.83
N ASP A 443 17.56 -14.26 -5.37
CA ASP A 443 17.41 -12.90 -4.81
C ASP A 443 16.04 -12.31 -5.15
N PRO A 444 15.07 -12.42 -4.23
CA PRO A 444 13.70 -11.90 -4.44
C PRO A 444 13.67 -10.41 -4.76
N LEU A 445 14.43 -9.58 -4.04
CA LEU A 445 14.46 -8.14 -4.22
C LEU A 445 14.97 -7.76 -5.61
N ALA A 446 16.12 -8.28 -6.01
CA ALA A 446 16.75 -7.96 -7.29
C ALA A 446 15.89 -8.34 -8.50
N GLU A 447 15.07 -9.39 -8.37
CA GLU A 447 14.17 -9.81 -9.44
C GLU A 447 12.82 -9.09 -9.42
N LEU A 448 12.19 -8.92 -8.23
CA LEU A 448 10.86 -8.32 -8.12
C LEU A 448 10.85 -6.82 -8.46
N VAL A 449 11.94 -6.09 -8.25
CA VAL A 449 12.04 -4.66 -8.64
C VAL A 449 11.96 -4.42 -10.15
N LYS A 450 12.12 -5.46 -10.97
CA LYS A 450 11.95 -5.41 -12.43
C LYS A 450 10.48 -5.38 -12.87
N ILE A 451 9.57 -5.61 -11.94
CA ILE A 451 8.13 -5.76 -12.18
C ILE A 451 7.43 -4.53 -11.62
N ASP A 452 6.46 -4.01 -12.37
CA ASP A 452 5.55 -2.99 -11.80
C ASP A 452 4.91 -3.55 -10.52
N PRO A 453 5.08 -2.90 -9.36
CA PRO A 453 4.55 -3.39 -8.10
C PRO A 453 3.04 -3.69 -8.14
N LYS A 454 2.28 -3.00 -8.98
CA LYS A 454 0.85 -3.27 -9.20
C LYS A 454 0.57 -4.64 -9.83
N ALA A 455 1.54 -5.22 -10.53
CA ALA A 455 1.42 -6.55 -11.15
C ALA A 455 1.80 -7.68 -10.18
N ILE A 456 2.37 -7.35 -9.01
CA ILE A 456 2.65 -8.32 -7.95
C ILE A 456 1.37 -8.51 -7.15
N GLY A 457 0.85 -9.74 -7.07
CA GLY A 457 -0.35 -10.05 -6.28
C GLY A 457 -0.07 -9.97 -4.78
N VAL A 458 -0.54 -8.93 -4.14
CA VAL A 458 -0.31 -8.66 -2.70
C VAL A 458 -1.59 -8.58 -1.87
N GLY A 459 -2.78 -8.75 -2.50
CA GLY A 459 -4.03 -8.76 -1.75
C GLY A 459 -5.29 -8.90 -2.58
N GLN A 460 -6.38 -9.26 -1.91
CA GLN A 460 -7.65 -9.66 -2.55
C GLN A 460 -8.35 -8.51 -3.31
N TYR A 461 -8.24 -7.27 -2.83
CA TYR A 461 -8.93 -6.10 -3.39
C TYR A 461 -8.02 -5.17 -4.19
N GLN A 462 -6.87 -5.67 -4.63
CA GLN A 462 -5.86 -4.86 -5.32
C GLN A 462 -6.37 -4.17 -6.59
N HIS A 463 -7.34 -4.77 -7.28
CA HIS A 463 -7.96 -4.21 -8.49
C HIS A 463 -9.18 -3.32 -8.23
N ASP A 464 -9.56 -3.14 -6.96
CA ASP A 464 -10.72 -2.32 -6.56
C ASP A 464 -10.33 -1.00 -5.90
N VAL A 465 -9.03 -0.76 -5.74
CA VAL A 465 -8.50 0.50 -5.21
C VAL A 465 -8.06 1.43 -6.33
N ALA A 466 -8.00 2.73 -6.06
CA ALA A 466 -7.57 3.74 -7.01
C ALA A 466 -6.15 3.44 -7.54
N PRO A 467 -5.96 3.23 -8.87
CA PRO A 467 -4.68 2.74 -9.42
C PRO A 467 -3.49 3.67 -9.13
N LYS A 468 -3.69 4.98 -9.15
CA LYS A 468 -2.63 5.96 -8.88
C LYS A 468 -2.19 5.92 -7.40
N LYS A 469 -3.15 5.87 -6.48
CA LYS A 469 -2.87 5.77 -5.03
C LYS A 469 -2.13 4.48 -4.69
N LEU A 470 -2.53 3.38 -5.32
CA LEU A 470 -1.85 2.09 -5.20
C LEU A 470 -0.41 2.17 -5.72
N GLU A 471 -0.21 2.72 -6.92
CA GLU A 471 1.11 2.85 -7.56
C GLU A 471 2.08 3.65 -6.69
N GLU A 472 1.69 4.84 -6.26
CA GLU A 472 2.51 5.71 -5.41
C GLU A 472 2.88 5.02 -4.09
N SER A 473 1.91 4.34 -3.46
CA SER A 473 2.11 3.64 -2.19
C SER A 473 3.06 2.45 -2.32
N LEU A 474 2.89 1.61 -3.34
CA LEU A 474 3.73 0.44 -3.56
C LEU A 474 5.14 0.82 -4.06
N ALA A 475 5.27 1.86 -4.88
CA ALA A 475 6.58 2.40 -5.28
C ALA A 475 7.40 2.83 -4.08
N GLY A 476 6.77 3.49 -3.09
CA GLY A 476 7.42 3.84 -1.83
C GLY A 476 7.94 2.62 -1.06
N VAL A 477 7.21 1.51 -1.03
CA VAL A 477 7.67 0.27 -0.38
C VAL A 477 8.89 -0.31 -1.08
N VAL A 478 8.92 -0.30 -2.42
CA VAL A 478 10.09 -0.76 -3.19
C VAL A 478 11.30 0.10 -2.89
N GLU A 479 11.15 1.43 -2.93
CA GLU A 479 12.21 2.38 -2.61
C GLU A 479 12.78 2.14 -1.20
N ASP A 480 11.92 2.05 -0.19
CA ASP A 480 12.33 1.82 1.20
C ASP A 480 13.04 0.48 1.36
N SER A 481 12.55 -0.58 0.72
CA SER A 481 13.13 -1.92 0.77
C SER A 481 14.54 -1.94 0.15
N VAL A 482 14.71 -1.35 -1.03
CA VAL A 482 16.00 -1.29 -1.73
C VAL A 482 17.02 -0.48 -0.92
N ASN A 483 16.62 0.69 -0.40
CA ASN A 483 17.52 1.52 0.41
C ASN A 483 17.84 0.89 1.78
N THR A 484 16.92 0.12 2.37
CA THR A 484 17.18 -0.63 3.61
C THR A 484 18.23 -1.73 3.41
N VAL A 485 18.13 -2.48 2.32
CA VAL A 485 19.08 -3.56 1.99
C VAL A 485 20.42 -3.00 1.54
N GLY A 486 20.41 -1.91 0.78
CA GLY A 486 21.58 -1.37 0.10
C GLY A 486 21.96 -2.20 -1.14
N VAL A 487 22.76 -1.63 -2.01
CA VAL A 487 23.05 -2.23 -3.32
C VAL A 487 24.55 -2.20 -3.62
N ASP A 488 25.09 -3.30 -4.11
CA ASP A 488 26.46 -3.35 -4.61
C ASP A 488 26.53 -2.75 -6.04
N LEU A 489 27.38 -1.73 -6.20
CA LEU A 489 27.61 -1.02 -7.45
C LEU A 489 28.11 -1.91 -8.59
N ASN A 490 28.87 -2.95 -8.25
CA ASN A 490 29.53 -3.80 -9.23
C ASN A 490 28.62 -4.88 -9.84
N ILE A 491 27.49 -5.18 -9.19
CA ILE A 491 26.53 -6.17 -9.68
C ILE A 491 25.14 -5.61 -9.95
N ALA A 492 24.85 -4.40 -9.49
CA ALA A 492 23.54 -3.78 -9.61
C ALA A 492 23.07 -3.65 -11.05
N THR A 493 21.78 -3.94 -11.26
CA THR A 493 21.08 -3.64 -12.53
C THR A 493 20.58 -2.20 -12.57
N PRO A 494 20.38 -1.63 -13.78
CA PRO A 494 19.77 -0.30 -13.87
C PRO A 494 18.41 -0.21 -13.17
N SER A 495 17.58 -1.26 -13.26
CA SER A 495 16.28 -1.32 -12.59
C SER A 495 16.39 -1.22 -11.08
N LEU A 496 17.35 -1.91 -10.46
CA LEU A 496 17.59 -1.85 -9.03
C LEU A 496 18.10 -0.46 -8.60
N LEU A 497 19.03 0.11 -9.37
CA LEU A 497 19.62 1.42 -9.11
C LEU A 497 18.59 2.57 -9.14
N THR A 498 17.54 2.48 -9.97
CA THR A 498 16.51 3.55 -10.05
C THR A 498 15.72 3.72 -8.75
N HIS A 499 15.75 2.73 -7.86
CA HIS A 499 15.10 2.79 -6.54
C HIS A 499 16.02 3.30 -5.43
N ILE A 500 17.29 3.58 -5.73
CA ILE A 500 18.22 4.20 -4.77
C ILE A 500 17.93 5.69 -4.69
N SER A 501 17.92 6.19 -3.45
CA SER A 501 17.75 7.62 -3.14
C SER A 501 18.65 8.50 -4.03
N GLY A 502 18.07 9.49 -4.68
CA GLY A 502 18.80 10.44 -5.54
C GLY A 502 19.20 9.92 -6.93
N ILE A 503 18.85 8.69 -7.32
CA ILE A 503 19.18 8.09 -8.61
C ILE A 503 17.91 7.99 -9.48
N ASN A 504 17.92 8.64 -10.64
CA ASN A 504 16.91 8.47 -11.66
C ASN A 504 17.37 7.49 -12.77
N ALA A 505 16.48 7.15 -13.69
CA ALA A 505 16.76 6.18 -14.77
C ALA A 505 17.98 6.56 -15.63
N ALA A 506 18.20 7.86 -15.88
CA ALA A 506 19.34 8.30 -16.68
C ALA A 506 20.67 8.14 -15.91
N ILE A 507 20.67 8.45 -14.60
CA ILE A 507 21.84 8.24 -13.74
C ILE A 507 22.11 6.75 -13.56
N ALA A 508 21.07 5.93 -13.33
CA ALA A 508 21.20 4.48 -13.20
C ALA A 508 21.88 3.84 -14.43
N LYS A 509 21.44 4.24 -15.62
CA LYS A 509 22.08 3.81 -16.86
C LYS A 509 23.55 4.27 -16.93
N ASN A 510 23.83 5.54 -16.65
CA ASN A 510 25.19 6.06 -16.71
C ASN A 510 26.14 5.38 -15.69
N ILE A 511 25.63 4.93 -14.54
CA ILE A 511 26.41 4.15 -13.58
C ILE A 511 26.84 2.80 -14.18
N VAL A 512 25.90 2.12 -14.85
CA VAL A 512 26.21 0.85 -15.50
C VAL A 512 27.15 1.03 -16.69
N ASP A 513 26.89 2.04 -17.56
CA ASP A 513 27.75 2.37 -18.69
C ASP A 513 29.19 2.69 -18.21
N TYR A 514 29.34 3.49 -17.14
CA TYR A 514 30.65 3.79 -16.53
C TYR A 514 31.32 2.51 -15.99
N ARG A 515 30.58 1.62 -15.32
CA ARG A 515 31.10 0.34 -14.83
C ARG A 515 31.61 -0.52 -15.97
N GLU A 516 30.89 -0.61 -17.09
CA GLU A 516 31.32 -1.36 -18.27
C GLU A 516 32.60 -0.77 -18.90
N GLU A 517 32.73 0.54 -18.90
CA GLU A 517 33.90 1.26 -19.43
C GLU A 517 35.15 1.02 -18.57
N VAL A 518 35.06 1.09 -17.23
CA VAL A 518 36.20 0.99 -16.31
C VAL A 518 36.45 -0.42 -15.76
N GLY A 519 35.53 -1.35 -16.03
CA GLY A 519 35.53 -2.74 -15.56
C GLY A 519 34.82 -2.92 -14.21
N HIS A 520 35.14 -2.14 -13.19
CA HIS A 520 34.46 -2.17 -11.89
C HIS A 520 34.76 -0.91 -11.09
N PHE A 521 33.87 -0.57 -10.15
CA PHE A 521 34.11 0.48 -9.16
C PHE A 521 35.07 -0.02 -8.09
N THR A 522 36.08 0.77 -7.76
CA THR A 522 37.05 0.53 -6.67
C THR A 522 36.82 1.42 -5.45
N SER A 523 35.91 2.39 -5.55
CA SER A 523 35.54 3.32 -4.49
C SER A 523 34.22 3.99 -4.75
N ARG A 524 33.45 4.30 -3.71
CA ARG A 524 32.25 5.13 -3.79
C ARG A 524 32.49 6.52 -4.42
N LYS A 525 33.68 7.10 -4.20
CA LYS A 525 34.04 8.41 -4.77
C LYS A 525 34.03 8.43 -6.30
N GLU A 526 34.19 7.29 -6.95
CA GLU A 526 34.12 7.20 -8.40
C GLU A 526 32.74 7.49 -8.97
N LEU A 527 31.67 7.43 -8.15
CA LEU A 527 30.35 7.88 -8.54
C LEU A 527 30.34 9.34 -9.03
N LEU A 528 31.19 10.19 -8.46
CA LEU A 528 31.33 11.61 -8.91
C LEU A 528 31.89 11.75 -10.33
N LYS A 529 32.46 10.69 -10.90
CA LYS A 529 32.91 10.66 -12.30
C LYS A 529 31.79 10.24 -13.26
N VAL A 530 30.67 9.71 -12.72
CA VAL A 530 29.54 9.27 -13.51
C VAL A 530 28.79 10.46 -14.09
N LYS A 531 28.51 10.42 -15.37
CA LYS A 531 27.81 11.48 -16.10
C LYS A 531 26.44 11.78 -15.47
N ARG A 532 26.12 13.05 -15.23
CA ARG A 532 24.90 13.57 -14.61
C ARG A 532 24.73 13.26 -13.11
N LEU A 533 25.67 12.58 -12.47
CA LEU A 533 25.65 12.38 -11.03
C LEU A 533 26.42 13.52 -10.36
N GLY A 534 25.71 14.57 -9.97
CA GLY A 534 26.29 15.71 -9.27
C GLY A 534 26.42 15.49 -7.76
N GLN A 535 27.02 16.49 -7.06
CA GLN A 535 27.29 16.42 -5.61
C GLN A 535 26.03 16.10 -4.78
N LYS A 536 24.88 16.70 -5.10
CA LYS A 536 23.63 16.47 -4.37
C LYS A 536 23.12 15.02 -4.57
N ALA A 537 23.17 14.48 -5.78
CA ALA A 537 22.80 13.09 -6.04
C ALA A 537 23.77 12.12 -5.34
N TYR A 538 25.07 12.43 -5.32
CA TYR A 538 26.07 11.66 -4.59
C TYR A 538 25.76 11.62 -3.10
N GLU A 539 25.47 12.76 -2.48
CA GLU A 539 25.09 12.85 -1.08
C GLU A 539 23.86 11.97 -0.78
N GLN A 540 22.83 11.99 -1.64
CA GLN A 540 21.62 11.20 -1.45
C GLN A 540 21.84 9.70 -1.61
N CYS A 541 22.72 9.25 -2.51
CA CYS A 541 22.85 7.84 -2.87
C CYS A 541 24.01 7.09 -2.22
N ALA A 542 25.11 7.79 -1.90
CA ALA A 542 26.39 7.15 -1.57
C ALA A 542 26.31 6.17 -0.38
N GLY A 543 25.50 6.48 0.63
CA GLY A 543 25.37 5.61 1.81
C GLY A 543 24.61 4.32 1.53
N PHE A 544 23.80 4.27 0.46
CA PHE A 544 23.01 3.08 0.07
C PHE A 544 23.71 2.20 -0.96
N LEU A 545 24.84 2.67 -1.51
CA LEU A 545 25.63 1.96 -2.52
C LEU A 545 26.90 1.41 -1.89
N ARG A 546 27.20 0.14 -2.16
CA ARG A 546 28.36 -0.57 -1.60
C ARG A 546 29.39 -0.91 -2.68
N VAL A 547 30.64 -1.05 -2.28
CA VAL A 547 31.73 -1.53 -3.12
C VAL A 547 32.54 -2.53 -2.28
N ASP A 548 32.33 -3.84 -2.54
CA ASP A 548 32.89 -4.90 -1.71
C ASP A 548 34.42 -4.92 -1.66
N ASP A 549 35.09 -4.78 -2.82
CA ASP A 549 36.55 -4.83 -2.94
C ASP A 549 37.19 -3.42 -2.91
N SER A 550 36.56 -2.47 -2.20
CA SER A 550 37.12 -1.12 -2.10
C SER A 550 38.42 -1.04 -1.31
N LYS A 551 39.25 -0.07 -1.67
CA LYS A 551 40.48 0.29 -0.91
C LYS A 551 40.15 0.83 0.49
N ASP A 552 39.00 1.47 0.67
CA ASP A 552 38.46 1.89 1.97
C ASP A 552 37.37 0.92 2.40
N PRO A 553 37.60 0.11 3.45
CA PRO A 553 36.60 -0.89 3.90
C PRO A 553 35.24 -0.27 4.28
N LEU A 554 35.19 1.03 4.58
CA LEU A 554 33.93 1.74 4.86
C LEU A 554 33.01 1.81 3.64
N ASP A 555 33.54 1.69 2.42
CA ASP A 555 32.73 1.67 1.20
C ASP A 555 31.86 0.38 1.10
N ASN A 556 32.17 -0.65 1.86
CA ASN A 556 31.34 -1.86 1.98
C ASN A 556 30.41 -1.81 3.21
N THR A 557 30.14 -0.65 3.77
CA THR A 557 29.21 -0.48 4.90
C THR A 557 28.08 0.46 4.51
N SER A 558 27.03 0.59 5.32
CA SER A 558 26.02 1.63 5.15
C SER A 558 26.40 2.93 5.86
N VAL A 559 27.64 3.09 6.33
CA VAL A 559 28.14 4.37 6.87
C VAL A 559 28.21 5.38 5.73
N HIS A 560 27.62 6.54 5.95
CA HIS A 560 27.65 7.61 4.95
C HIS A 560 29.06 8.21 4.81
N PRO A 561 29.53 8.58 3.61
CA PRO A 561 30.87 9.18 3.42
C PRO A 561 31.15 10.39 4.29
N GLU A 562 30.14 11.20 4.64
CA GLU A 562 30.27 12.33 5.57
C GLU A 562 30.75 11.89 6.96
N SER A 563 30.40 10.69 7.39
CA SER A 563 30.73 10.14 8.70
C SER A 563 32.00 9.28 8.71
N TYR A 564 32.75 9.17 7.60
CA TYR A 564 33.96 8.35 7.54
C TYR A 564 35.04 8.80 8.52
N SER A 565 35.21 10.13 8.71
CA SER A 565 36.13 10.66 9.68
C SER A 565 35.79 10.27 11.12
N VAL A 566 34.49 10.27 11.45
CA VAL A 566 33.98 9.85 12.76
C VAL A 566 34.18 8.36 12.95
N ALA A 567 33.81 7.53 11.95
CA ALA A 567 33.97 6.07 12.01
C ALA A 567 35.45 5.66 12.19
N LYS A 568 36.38 6.31 11.48
CA LYS A 568 37.82 6.03 11.62
C LYS A 568 38.36 6.40 12.99
N LYS A 569 37.99 7.58 13.51
CA LYS A 569 38.36 8.01 14.87
C LYS A 569 37.76 7.06 15.94
N LEU A 570 36.52 6.63 15.77
CA LEU A 570 35.87 5.66 16.67
C LEU A 570 36.66 4.34 16.75
N ILE A 571 37.01 3.77 15.58
CA ILE A 571 37.81 2.54 15.48
C ILE A 571 39.14 2.67 16.25
N GLU A 572 39.84 3.80 16.08
CA GLU A 572 41.11 4.09 16.77
C GLU A 572 40.92 4.26 18.29
N LEU A 573 39.87 5.01 18.72
CA LEU A 573 39.57 5.23 20.14
C LEU A 573 39.20 3.93 20.88
N LEU A 574 38.55 3.01 20.20
CA LEU A 574 38.20 1.70 20.76
C LEU A 574 39.35 0.66 20.69
N GLY A 575 40.54 1.09 20.20
CA GLY A 575 41.74 0.28 20.18
C GLY A 575 41.85 -0.72 19.04
N TYR A 576 41.08 -0.55 17.97
CA TYR A 576 41.15 -1.34 16.75
C TYR A 576 42.09 -0.72 15.72
N LYS A 577 42.58 -1.53 14.81
CA LYS A 577 43.34 -1.12 13.64
C LYS A 577 42.45 -1.07 12.40
N LYS A 578 42.79 -0.26 11.41
CA LYS A 578 42.07 -0.20 10.13
C LYS A 578 41.94 -1.57 9.46
N GLN A 579 42.92 -2.46 9.65
CA GLN A 579 42.94 -3.82 9.12
C GLN A 579 41.86 -4.71 9.78
N ASP A 580 41.54 -4.46 11.07
CA ASP A 580 40.53 -5.24 11.80
C ASP A 580 39.12 -5.06 11.20
N LEU A 581 38.82 -3.89 10.65
CA LEU A 581 37.60 -3.67 9.91
C LEU A 581 37.54 -4.52 8.63
N LYS A 582 38.64 -4.56 7.89
CA LYS A 582 38.74 -5.37 6.67
C LYS A 582 38.66 -6.88 6.95
N ASP A 583 39.19 -7.30 8.10
CA ASP A 583 39.21 -8.69 8.54
C ASP A 583 37.92 -9.10 9.31
N ASN A 584 36.91 -8.24 9.39
CA ASN A 584 35.67 -8.45 10.14
C ASN A 584 35.88 -8.80 11.63
N LYS A 585 36.85 -8.16 12.29
CA LYS A 585 37.23 -8.41 13.69
C LYS A 585 36.61 -7.44 14.71
N LEU A 586 35.58 -6.66 14.29
CA LEU A 586 34.92 -5.68 15.15
C LEU A 586 33.66 -6.24 15.84
N GLY A 587 33.57 -7.53 16.06
CA GLY A 587 32.37 -8.18 16.61
C GLY A 587 31.96 -7.72 18.02
N ASP A 588 32.89 -7.23 18.82
CA ASP A 588 32.75 -6.73 20.20
C ASP A 588 32.76 -5.19 20.29
N ILE A 589 32.62 -4.48 19.15
CA ILE A 589 32.71 -3.00 19.10
C ILE A 589 31.63 -2.31 19.95
N ASP A 590 30.42 -2.87 20.02
CA ASP A 590 29.32 -2.36 20.84
C ASP A 590 29.65 -2.48 22.35
N GLU A 591 30.18 -3.62 22.82
CA GLU A 591 30.60 -3.82 24.22
C GLU A 591 31.70 -2.84 24.61
N ARG A 592 32.69 -2.62 23.74
CA ARG A 592 33.75 -1.64 23.99
C ARG A 592 33.24 -0.21 24.01
N ALA A 593 32.33 0.12 23.09
CA ALA A 593 31.70 1.44 23.06
C ALA A 593 30.87 1.72 24.29
N GLU A 594 30.10 0.73 24.77
CA GLU A 594 29.34 0.81 26.01
C GLU A 594 30.24 0.97 27.25
N SER A 595 31.37 0.26 27.29
CA SER A 595 32.33 0.36 28.39
C SER A 595 32.99 1.75 28.52
N GLN A 596 33.16 2.46 27.39
CA GLN A 596 33.66 3.85 27.39
C GLN A 596 32.55 4.89 27.58
N GLY A 597 31.28 4.47 27.45
CA GLY A 597 30.10 5.32 27.57
C GLY A 597 29.76 6.05 26.27
N LEU A 598 28.61 5.71 25.67
CA LEU A 598 28.14 6.25 24.38
C LEU A 598 28.07 7.78 24.38
N LYS A 599 27.63 8.39 25.50
CA LYS A 599 27.57 9.85 25.61
C LYS A 599 28.96 10.48 25.55
N ASN A 600 29.94 9.95 26.26
CA ASN A 600 31.33 10.43 26.25
C ASN A 600 31.94 10.33 24.83
N LEU A 601 31.72 9.18 24.17
CA LEU A 601 32.15 9.00 22.77
C LEU A 601 31.49 9.97 21.81
N SER A 602 30.17 10.22 21.98
CA SER A 602 29.42 11.18 21.18
C SER A 602 29.99 12.60 21.31
N GLU A 603 30.25 13.05 22.54
CA GLU A 603 30.87 14.35 22.81
C GLU A 603 32.29 14.43 22.24
N THR A 604 33.14 13.39 22.42
CA THR A 604 34.52 13.34 21.92
C THR A 604 34.60 13.33 20.38
N LEU A 605 33.66 12.71 19.73
CA LEU A 605 33.60 12.57 18.27
C LEU A 605 32.80 13.68 17.60
N GLU A 606 32.21 14.59 18.39
CA GLU A 606 31.34 15.68 17.91
C GLU A 606 30.20 15.18 17.01
N VAL A 607 29.56 14.05 17.39
CA VAL A 607 28.48 13.42 16.62
C VAL A 607 27.34 13.07 17.55
N GLY A 608 26.09 13.11 17.08
CA GLY A 608 24.93 12.72 17.88
C GLY A 608 24.90 11.23 18.23
N GLU A 609 24.26 10.89 19.34
CA GLU A 609 24.22 9.52 19.86
C GLU A 609 23.51 8.54 18.90
N LEU A 610 22.47 9.00 18.16
CA LEU A 610 21.75 8.15 17.20
C LEU A 610 22.66 7.78 16.02
N THR A 611 23.37 8.74 15.48
CA THR A 611 24.32 8.54 14.40
C THR A 611 25.50 7.66 14.86
N LEU A 612 26.00 7.85 16.07
CA LEU A 612 27.07 7.02 16.63
C LEU A 612 26.63 5.55 16.78
N LYS A 613 25.42 5.29 17.30
CA LYS A 613 24.85 3.94 17.40
C LYS A 613 24.71 3.27 16.02
N ASP A 614 24.27 4.03 15.01
CA ASP A 614 24.18 3.49 13.64
C ASP A 614 25.56 3.15 13.08
N ILE A 615 26.57 4.01 13.28
CA ILE A 615 27.95 3.72 12.87
C ILE A 615 28.48 2.45 13.55
N ILE A 616 28.32 2.30 14.88
CA ILE A 616 28.73 1.10 15.62
C ILE A 616 28.08 -0.16 15.06
N LYS A 617 26.76 -0.10 14.82
CA LYS A 617 26.00 -1.23 14.27
C LYS A 617 26.52 -1.65 12.88
N GLU A 618 26.84 -0.69 12.02
CA GLU A 618 27.38 -0.96 10.69
C GLU A 618 28.81 -1.47 10.70
N LEU A 619 29.64 -0.98 11.63
CA LEU A 619 31.02 -1.45 11.80
C LEU A 619 31.10 -2.85 12.41
N LYS A 620 30.12 -3.24 13.23
CA LYS A 620 30.08 -4.59 13.82
C LYS A 620 29.96 -5.71 12.78
N LYS A 621 29.21 -5.45 11.69
CA LYS A 621 29.01 -6.41 10.59
C LYS A 621 29.05 -5.67 9.25
N PRO A 622 30.24 -5.34 8.70
CA PRO A 622 30.39 -4.72 7.40
C PRO A 622 29.74 -5.59 6.29
N GLY A 623 29.10 -4.97 5.32
CA GLY A 623 28.46 -5.69 4.21
C GLY A 623 27.22 -6.52 4.57
N ARG A 624 26.68 -6.37 5.78
CA ARG A 624 25.52 -7.12 6.24
C ARG A 624 24.30 -6.90 5.34
N ASP A 625 23.71 -8.00 4.91
CA ASP A 625 22.40 -8.02 4.30
C ASP A 625 21.33 -8.23 5.41
N PRO A 626 20.45 -7.26 5.69
CA PRO A 626 19.46 -7.40 6.76
C PRO A 626 18.50 -8.57 6.53
N ARG A 627 18.38 -9.06 5.30
CA ARG A 627 17.52 -10.20 4.94
C ARG A 627 18.10 -11.55 5.43
N GLU A 628 19.37 -11.64 5.77
CA GLU A 628 19.98 -12.88 6.29
C GLU A 628 19.44 -13.29 7.66
N GLU A 629 18.83 -12.34 8.40
CA GLU A 629 18.18 -12.58 9.69
C GLU A 629 16.68 -12.92 9.54
N MET A 630 16.13 -12.82 8.31
CA MET A 630 14.76 -13.21 8.03
C MET A 630 14.62 -14.73 7.92
N PRO A 631 13.40 -15.27 8.15
CA PRO A 631 13.13 -16.69 7.97
C PRO A 631 13.54 -17.17 6.57
N LYS A 632 14.31 -18.24 6.50
CA LYS A 632 14.68 -18.84 5.20
C LYS A 632 13.48 -19.58 4.62
N PRO A 633 13.34 -19.61 3.28
CA PRO A 633 12.30 -20.42 2.64
C PRO A 633 12.34 -21.88 3.09
N ILE A 634 11.17 -22.49 3.31
CA ILE A 634 11.08 -23.89 3.72
C ILE A 634 11.44 -24.76 2.52
N LEU A 635 12.50 -25.55 2.68
CA LEU A 635 12.94 -26.53 1.70
C LEU A 635 12.12 -27.81 1.86
N LYS A 636 11.28 -28.14 0.86
CA LYS A 636 10.44 -29.34 0.86
C LYS A 636 11.17 -30.52 0.24
N THR A 637 11.05 -31.70 0.85
CA THR A 637 11.63 -32.97 0.35
C THR A 637 10.56 -34.03 0.07
N GLY A 638 9.27 -33.70 0.29
CA GLY A 638 8.12 -34.60 0.08
C GLY A 638 6.79 -33.84 0.15
N ILE A 639 5.70 -34.53 -0.07
CA ILE A 639 4.32 -34.01 -0.05
C ILE A 639 3.55 -34.58 1.14
N VAL A 640 2.75 -33.73 1.80
CA VAL A 640 1.68 -34.15 2.73
C VAL A 640 0.36 -34.02 1.98
N GLU A 641 -0.43 -35.09 1.88
CA GLU A 641 -1.72 -35.05 1.21
C GLU A 641 -2.85 -34.57 2.15
N LEU A 642 -3.90 -33.98 1.57
CA LEU A 642 -5.04 -33.45 2.34
C LEU A 642 -5.71 -34.53 3.20
N LYS A 643 -5.75 -35.78 2.68
CA LYS A 643 -6.32 -36.95 3.38
C LYS A 643 -5.51 -37.38 4.61
N ASP A 644 -4.23 -36.99 4.69
CA ASP A 644 -3.34 -37.31 5.80
C ASP A 644 -3.47 -36.31 6.95
N LEU A 645 -4.20 -35.22 6.73
CA LEU A 645 -4.41 -34.17 7.71
C LEU A 645 -5.51 -34.56 8.70
N MET A 646 -5.19 -34.54 10.00
CA MET A 646 -6.14 -34.80 11.07
C MET A 646 -6.30 -33.57 11.96
N PRO A 647 -7.54 -33.28 12.46
CA PRO A 647 -7.71 -32.28 13.51
C PRO A 647 -6.78 -32.52 14.70
N GLY A 648 -6.12 -31.45 15.18
CA GLY A 648 -5.13 -31.52 16.25
C GLY A 648 -3.69 -31.72 15.79
N MET A 649 -3.43 -32.07 14.52
CA MET A 649 -2.06 -32.11 13.99
C MET A 649 -1.41 -30.75 14.04
N VAL A 650 -0.16 -30.70 14.53
CA VAL A 650 0.69 -29.51 14.55
C VAL A 650 1.66 -29.54 13.37
N LEU A 651 1.63 -28.50 12.58
CA LEU A 651 2.46 -28.37 11.38
C LEU A 651 3.18 -27.03 11.39
N THR A 652 4.33 -26.99 10.74
CA THR A 652 5.03 -25.73 10.46
C THR A 652 4.62 -25.25 9.07
N GLY A 653 4.16 -24.01 8.97
CA GLY A 653 3.75 -23.43 7.69
C GLY A 653 4.34 -22.05 7.46
N THR A 654 4.25 -21.60 6.21
CA THR A 654 4.67 -20.27 5.81
C THR A 654 3.44 -19.40 5.55
N VAL A 655 3.39 -18.22 6.14
CA VAL A 655 2.31 -17.23 5.87
C VAL A 655 2.43 -16.73 4.44
N ARG A 656 1.42 -17.03 3.61
CA ARG A 656 1.36 -16.63 2.19
C ARG A 656 0.69 -15.30 1.97
N ASN A 657 -0.34 -15.03 2.76
CA ASN A 657 -1.10 -13.78 2.66
C ASN A 657 -1.72 -13.43 4.00
N VAL A 658 -1.84 -12.14 4.28
CA VAL A 658 -2.51 -11.60 5.47
C VAL A 658 -3.64 -10.69 5.01
N SER A 659 -4.82 -10.89 5.57
CA SER A 659 -6.03 -10.09 5.34
C SER A 659 -6.59 -9.57 6.66
N ASP A 660 -7.58 -8.66 6.62
CA ASP A 660 -8.20 -8.10 7.83
C ASP A 660 -8.89 -9.14 8.73
N PHE A 661 -9.27 -10.28 8.18
CA PHE A 661 -9.97 -11.34 8.90
C PHE A 661 -9.07 -12.50 9.32
N GLY A 662 -7.82 -12.58 8.85
CA GLY A 662 -6.90 -13.65 9.21
C GLY A 662 -5.70 -13.79 8.29
N ALA A 663 -4.94 -14.87 8.47
CA ALA A 663 -3.77 -15.19 7.66
C ALA A 663 -3.95 -16.53 6.92
N PHE A 664 -3.50 -16.58 5.68
CA PHE A 664 -3.41 -17.79 4.89
C PHE A 664 -2.02 -18.39 5.04
N VAL A 665 -1.95 -19.64 5.45
CA VAL A 665 -0.71 -20.34 5.78
C VAL A 665 -0.56 -21.59 4.90
N ASP A 666 0.52 -21.65 4.15
CA ASP A 666 0.95 -22.87 3.43
C ASP A 666 1.57 -23.84 4.44
N ILE A 667 0.87 -24.93 4.71
CA ILE A 667 1.29 -26.01 5.62
C ILE A 667 1.88 -27.20 4.89
N GLY A 668 2.24 -27.04 3.61
CA GLY A 668 2.84 -28.11 2.83
C GLY A 668 1.84 -28.97 2.06
N VAL A 669 0.55 -28.72 2.20
CA VAL A 669 -0.51 -29.32 1.37
C VAL A 669 -0.92 -28.37 0.26
N HIS A 670 -1.67 -28.88 -0.74
CA HIS A 670 -2.06 -28.14 -1.94
C HIS A 670 -3.00 -26.96 -1.73
N GLN A 671 -3.40 -26.68 -0.50
CA GLN A 671 -4.32 -25.61 -0.15
C GLN A 671 -3.82 -24.87 1.08
N ASP A 672 -3.77 -23.55 0.99
CA ASP A 672 -3.47 -22.73 2.15
C ASP A 672 -4.56 -22.88 3.22
N GLY A 673 -4.15 -23.11 4.45
CA GLY A 673 -5.06 -23.11 5.58
C GLY A 673 -5.31 -21.67 6.07
N LEU A 674 -6.51 -21.39 6.55
CA LEU A 674 -6.88 -20.12 7.12
C LEU A 674 -6.74 -20.13 8.64
N VAL A 675 -5.90 -19.29 9.18
CA VAL A 675 -5.91 -18.90 10.59
C VAL A 675 -6.76 -17.64 10.72
N HIS A 676 -8.02 -17.77 11.15
CA HIS A 676 -8.87 -16.62 11.40
C HIS A 676 -8.30 -15.76 12.54
N LYS A 677 -8.49 -14.45 12.53
CA LYS A 677 -7.94 -13.53 13.55
C LYS A 677 -8.27 -13.92 14.99
N SER A 678 -9.43 -14.55 15.21
CA SER A 678 -9.80 -15.09 16.52
C SER A 678 -8.98 -16.32 16.95
N GLN A 679 -8.23 -16.93 16.04
CA GLN A 679 -7.40 -18.12 16.25
C GLN A 679 -5.89 -17.84 16.23
N MET A 680 -5.49 -16.57 16.12
CA MET A 680 -4.08 -16.18 15.99
C MET A 680 -3.36 -16.04 17.34
N ALA A 681 -4.06 -15.63 18.38
CA ALA A 681 -3.48 -15.46 19.71
C ALA A 681 -4.56 -15.59 20.81
N ASN A 682 -4.13 -15.89 22.05
CA ASN A 682 -5.00 -15.99 23.24
C ASN A 682 -5.47 -14.62 23.79
N ARG A 683 -5.26 -13.55 23.04
CA ARG A 683 -5.72 -12.18 23.31
C ARG A 683 -6.54 -11.66 22.13
N PHE A 684 -7.28 -10.58 22.37
CA PHE A 684 -7.99 -9.91 21.27
C PHE A 684 -6.99 -9.36 20.25
N VAL A 685 -7.12 -9.84 19.00
CA VAL A 685 -6.31 -9.39 17.87
C VAL A 685 -7.11 -8.35 17.09
N LYS A 686 -6.65 -7.11 17.12
CA LYS A 686 -7.28 -6.01 16.39
C LYS A 686 -6.98 -6.16 14.89
N HIS A 687 -5.73 -6.38 14.58
CA HIS A 687 -5.26 -6.54 13.21
C HIS A 687 -4.35 -7.77 13.08
N PRO A 688 -4.55 -8.66 12.09
CA PRO A 688 -3.71 -9.84 11.89
C PRO A 688 -2.22 -9.54 11.72
N LEU A 689 -1.86 -8.41 11.10
CA LEU A 689 -0.47 -7.96 10.95
C LEU A 689 0.25 -7.63 12.26
N ASP A 690 -0.50 -7.46 13.37
CA ASP A 690 0.09 -7.32 14.71
C ASP A 690 0.69 -8.64 15.24
N ILE A 691 0.34 -9.76 14.59
CA ILE A 691 0.73 -11.12 15.02
C ILE A 691 1.65 -11.77 13.99
N VAL A 692 1.32 -11.71 12.68
CA VAL A 692 2.09 -12.36 11.62
C VAL A 692 2.21 -11.48 10.38
N LYS A 693 3.29 -11.71 9.61
CA LYS A 693 3.55 -11.07 8.31
C LYS A 693 3.70 -12.13 7.22
N VAL A 694 3.53 -11.72 5.97
CA VAL A 694 3.81 -12.61 4.82
C VAL A 694 5.28 -13.04 4.85
N GLY A 695 5.49 -14.35 4.68
CA GLY A 695 6.82 -14.98 4.77
C GLY A 695 7.19 -15.50 6.16
N ASP A 696 6.42 -15.16 7.21
CA ASP A 696 6.68 -15.72 8.55
C ASP A 696 6.48 -17.23 8.55
N ILE A 697 7.35 -17.91 9.27
CA ILE A 697 7.22 -19.34 9.57
C ILE A 697 6.50 -19.48 10.90
N VAL A 698 5.33 -20.13 10.87
CA VAL A 698 4.46 -20.24 12.03
C VAL A 698 4.12 -21.70 12.31
N LYS A 699 4.04 -22.06 13.59
CA LYS A 699 3.44 -23.33 14.01
C LYS A 699 1.93 -23.17 14.05
N VAL A 700 1.20 -24.07 13.45
CA VAL A 700 -0.26 -24.08 13.39
C VAL A 700 -0.81 -25.47 13.70
N ALA A 701 -1.95 -25.54 14.38
CA ALA A 701 -2.68 -26.78 14.56
C ALA A 701 -3.93 -26.79 13.70
N ILE A 702 -4.28 -27.95 13.16
CA ILE A 702 -5.47 -28.12 12.34
C ILE A 702 -6.70 -28.17 13.24
N ILE A 703 -7.67 -27.28 12.99
CA ILE A 703 -8.99 -27.30 13.65
C ILE A 703 -9.92 -28.24 12.88
N GLU A 704 -10.02 -28.04 11.57
CA GLU A 704 -10.98 -28.72 10.71
C GLU A 704 -10.46 -28.79 9.28
N VAL A 705 -10.76 -29.91 8.59
CA VAL A 705 -10.50 -30.11 7.17
C VAL A 705 -11.83 -30.38 6.48
N ASP A 706 -12.30 -29.45 5.66
CA ASP A 706 -13.47 -29.63 4.79
C ASP A 706 -13.02 -30.05 3.39
N GLU A 707 -12.94 -31.33 3.13
CA GLU A 707 -12.52 -31.90 1.85
C GLU A 707 -13.44 -31.49 0.69
N LYS A 708 -14.75 -31.33 0.94
CA LYS A 708 -15.73 -30.96 -0.10
C LYS A 708 -15.57 -29.55 -0.57
N ARG A 709 -15.34 -28.63 0.36
CA ARG A 709 -15.11 -27.20 0.08
C ARG A 709 -13.64 -26.87 -0.09
N LYS A 710 -12.76 -27.83 0.08
CA LYS A 710 -11.30 -27.67 0.05
C LYS A 710 -10.85 -26.54 0.99
N ARG A 711 -11.30 -26.55 2.24
CA ARG A 711 -10.96 -25.56 3.25
C ARG A 711 -10.29 -26.21 4.43
N ILE A 712 -9.21 -25.58 4.92
CA ILE A 712 -8.49 -26.00 6.11
C ILE A 712 -8.54 -24.83 7.10
N SER A 713 -9.11 -25.08 8.26
CA SER A 713 -9.15 -24.14 9.38
C SER A 713 -8.01 -24.43 10.33
N LEU A 714 -7.22 -23.42 10.64
CA LEU A 714 -6.03 -23.52 11.46
C LEU A 714 -6.11 -22.64 12.70
N THR A 715 -5.38 -23.01 13.74
CA THR A 715 -5.17 -22.18 14.94
C THR A 715 -3.68 -22.05 15.26
N MET A 716 -3.31 -20.91 15.82
CA MET A 716 -2.00 -20.65 16.43
C MET A 716 -2.09 -20.63 17.96
N LYS A 717 -3.28 -20.92 18.52
CA LYS A 717 -3.53 -20.93 19.97
C LYS A 717 -3.20 -22.29 20.56
N ASP A 718 -2.62 -22.27 21.77
CA ASP A 718 -2.46 -23.42 22.65
C ASP A 718 -1.82 -24.65 21.97
N ILE A 719 -0.80 -24.40 21.13
CA ILE A 719 -0.09 -25.45 20.41
C ILE A 719 0.83 -26.17 21.39
N ASN A 720 0.43 -27.40 21.78
CA ASN A 720 1.25 -28.29 22.59
C ASN A 720 2.39 -28.88 21.72
N GLU A 721 3.65 -28.65 22.13
CA GLU A 721 4.85 -29.15 21.42
C GLU A 721 4.97 -30.70 21.35
N SER A 722 4.11 -31.42 22.08
CA SER A 722 4.12 -32.90 22.14
C SER A 722 3.42 -33.60 20.97
N ALA A 723 2.88 -32.88 19.99
CA ALA A 723 2.13 -33.42 18.84
C ALA A 723 2.83 -33.18 17.48
N GLU A 724 4.17 -33.08 17.45
CA GLU A 724 4.92 -33.05 16.18
C GLU A 724 4.93 -34.44 15.52
N VAL A 725 4.48 -34.52 14.26
CA VAL A 725 4.57 -35.70 13.39
C VAL A 725 5.71 -35.52 12.39
#